data_d65cb51b707969204a76d5b2c1592b2b
#
_entry.id   d65cb51b707969204a76d5b2c1592b2b
#
_cell.length_a   1.000
_cell.length_b   1.000
_cell.length_c   1.000
_cell.angle_alpha   90.00
_cell.angle_beta   90.00
_cell.angle_gamma   90.00
#
_symmetry.space_group_name_H-M   'P 1'
#
loop_
_entity.id
_entity.type
_entity.pdbx_description
1 polymer ?
#
loop_
_entity_poly.entity_id
_entity_poly.type
_entity_poly.pdbx_seq_one_letter_code
_entity_poly.pdbx_strand_id
1 'polypeptide(L)'
;MKTIKAAPQRRLLTSALLIALAPPLAAQTLAQDTPPTPAQQAASDQPSELDTIVVTGIRASLESSMNLKRDAQGVVDGIVAEDIGKFPDTNLAESLQRISGVSIDRSMGEGSKVTVRGVGPDFNLVLLNGRQMPASSIEATNASNSRAFDFANLASESISAVEVYKTSRASTPTGGIGATINIKTARPFDSGPLANVGIKAVHDASVDNLPGPMRGDDWTGELSGIFSDTFADGRVGIALSGSYQDRDFGYNEAAVGGGWYAFPGTEGPLANPEPRANAVNPPGAGDIYSIPQNLIYAVNSVSRQRTNGQATLQWAATDSVTATLDYTYAENRIQARRHELSTWFNQAASETAWTDGPIAAPTSYTEYAGCFNPATEQWTASDPNNVCPAGFEPRWGDLAMAGSLNATKNENKSLGFNLAWEASDALRLEFDYHRSSAESGADSPFGSNNVIGTAAFVRGVTNVDFSGDFPVLSVLLPPGMDSVGADQMMVTGSSFRNSYMKSEVDQGQLRGRFDFADYSRLDFGVAYTDVHNRTAYNFTQRDDWGGFGGGAADYPDDLWIADDISRYFDQFPGSGNAFGSFYLFDFARLREAAIAARGGDEAAYLPPPNFSTDRRTNEKSKSAFVQWNQTFELGMPLDVALGVRYEETDVTSSALVPIPTGLVWAGNNEFTVQFGPEDFTTLRGSYDYWLPSLDLRLELSDSMLLRGSYGHSIGRPQWNHIQGGLTIDQFAGYEGGTGSQGDPGLKPLESKNFDLSFEWYYGNGSYLSLGYFRKDIDNYIGTAQREIEPGLLTPVGGAYFQEAIANGCVQGSVDFRGCVRGYIFENYAGTPGVVQTGVGPDGQPLGTIAGLPGDPLAVFRINVPVNKESSRLDGWEFNLQHMFGDSGFGMSANYTIVDSDLTYDNYNLGDQFALVGLSDSANLVGFYDRGPWQVRAAYNWRDEFLASTFDSWRPNPVYVEAYGQVDLNVSYQVSQNLSLHAEAINLTDEPMRSHGRHEREVFYATQTGPRYMLGLRYLF
;
A
#
# COMPACT_ATOMS: atom_id res chain seq x y z
N MET A 1 -26.08 19.23 20.01
CA MET A 1 -25.98 18.10 20.95
C MET A 1 -25.83 16.86 20.09
N LYS A 2 -24.60 16.54 19.75
CA LYS A 2 -24.29 15.33 18.92
C LYS A 2 -24.29 14.12 19.81
N THR A 3 -25.23 13.22 19.62
CA THR A 3 -25.17 11.86 20.15
C THR A 3 -24.23 11.05 19.25
N ILE A 4 -23.01 10.88 19.70
CA ILE A 4 -22.06 9.93 19.09
C ILE A 4 -22.60 8.54 19.37
N LYS A 5 -23.05 7.83 18.34
CA LYS A 5 -23.27 6.38 18.40
C LYS A 5 -21.90 5.71 18.48
N ALA A 6 -21.47 5.36 19.68
CA ALA A 6 -20.30 4.49 19.84
C ALA A 6 -20.59 3.13 19.22
N ALA A 7 -19.74 2.64 18.34
CA ALA A 7 -19.84 1.32 17.75
C ALA A 7 -19.85 0.25 18.86
N PRO A 8 -20.64 -0.84 18.71
CA PRO A 8 -20.78 -1.87 19.75
C PRO A 8 -19.43 -2.55 20.11
N GLN A 9 -18.46 -2.54 19.24
CA GLN A 9 -17.12 -3.10 19.46
C GLN A 9 -16.29 -2.35 20.52
N ARG A 10 -16.41 -1.01 20.61
CA ARG A 10 -15.72 -0.25 21.69
C ARG A 10 -16.19 -0.66 23.09
N ARG A 11 -17.44 -1.09 23.25
CA ARG A 11 -17.97 -1.53 24.57
C ARG A 11 -17.46 -2.89 25.00
N LEU A 12 -17.18 -3.79 24.07
CA LEU A 12 -16.64 -5.13 24.35
C LEU A 12 -15.17 -5.09 24.76
N LEU A 13 -14.34 -4.28 24.07
CA LEU A 13 -12.94 -4.09 24.43
C LEU A 13 -12.75 -3.36 25.75
N THR A 14 -13.55 -2.31 26.03
CA THR A 14 -13.50 -1.59 27.30
C THR A 14 -13.93 -2.49 28.47
N SER A 15 -14.91 -3.38 28.26
CA SER A 15 -15.35 -4.34 29.28
C SER A 15 -14.32 -5.44 29.52
N ALA A 16 -13.61 -5.92 28.50
CA ALA A 16 -12.56 -6.92 28.66
C ALA A 16 -11.33 -6.34 29.40
N LEU A 17 -10.98 -5.07 29.17
CA LEU A 17 -9.90 -4.40 29.86
C LEU A 17 -10.22 -4.16 31.34
N LEU A 18 -11.47 -3.81 31.67
CA LEU A 18 -11.90 -3.58 33.06
C LEU A 18 -11.97 -4.88 33.88
N ILE A 19 -12.24 -6.03 33.24
CA ILE A 19 -12.22 -7.34 33.93
C ILE A 19 -10.78 -7.80 34.21
N ALA A 20 -9.82 -7.44 33.35
CA ALA A 20 -8.40 -7.77 33.56
C ALA A 20 -7.72 -6.94 34.69
N LEU A 21 -8.31 -5.79 35.07
CA LEU A 21 -7.77 -4.90 36.09
C LEU A 21 -8.30 -5.14 37.53
N ALA A 22 -9.16 -6.13 37.77
CA ALA A 22 -9.64 -6.46 39.12
C ALA A 22 -8.63 -7.39 39.83
N PRO A 23 -8.01 -6.99 40.95
CA PRO A 23 -7.05 -7.85 41.64
C PRO A 23 -7.77 -9.01 42.35
N PRO A 24 -7.24 -10.25 42.29
CA PRO A 24 -7.76 -11.32 43.11
C PRO A 24 -7.32 -11.13 44.58
N LEU A 25 -8.25 -10.93 45.49
CA LEU A 25 -8.01 -11.12 46.90
C LEU A 25 -7.81 -12.63 47.18
N ALA A 26 -6.56 -13.01 47.39
CA ALA A 26 -6.25 -14.35 47.90
C ALA A 26 -5.40 -14.24 49.19
N ALA A 27 -5.84 -14.97 50.17
CA ALA A 27 -5.31 -14.98 51.52
C ALA A 27 -3.86 -15.51 51.59
N GLN A 28 -3.03 -14.81 52.33
CA GLN A 28 -1.68 -15.25 52.69
C GLN A 28 -1.74 -16.30 53.82
N THR A 29 -1.08 -17.42 53.58
CA THR A 29 -0.59 -18.30 54.66
C THR A 29 0.92 -18.24 54.69
N LEU A 30 1.40 -17.81 55.84
CA LEU A 30 2.85 -17.71 56.18
C LEU A 30 3.49 -19.09 56.26
N ALA A 31 4.60 -19.28 55.53
CA ALA A 31 5.62 -20.29 55.87
C ALA A 31 6.96 -19.60 55.89
N GLN A 32 7.60 -19.68 57.06
CA GLN A 32 8.99 -19.26 57.28
C GLN A 32 9.95 -20.25 56.66
N ASP A 33 10.94 -19.78 55.94
CA ASP A 33 12.17 -20.53 55.70
C ASP A 33 13.41 -19.61 55.71
N THR A 34 14.48 -20.15 56.22
CA THR A 34 15.77 -19.58 56.59
C THR A 34 16.62 -19.14 55.42
N PRO A 35 17.45 -18.08 55.54
CA PRO A 35 18.25 -17.57 54.43
C PRO A 35 19.52 -18.40 54.15
N PRO A 36 19.89 -18.64 52.92
CA PRO A 36 21.21 -19.11 52.56
C PRO A 36 22.20 -17.94 52.44
N THR A 37 23.42 -18.21 52.88
CA THR A 37 24.63 -17.39 52.91
C THR A 37 24.99 -16.83 51.52
N PRO A 38 25.47 -15.58 51.40
CA PRO A 38 25.83 -14.98 50.13
C PRO A 38 27.12 -15.58 49.55
N ALA A 39 27.03 -16.22 48.43
CA ALA A 39 28.15 -16.48 47.52
C ALA A 39 28.40 -15.22 46.69
N GLN A 40 29.63 -14.72 46.73
CA GLN A 40 30.10 -13.62 45.88
C GLN A 40 29.85 -13.95 44.38
N GLN A 41 28.92 -13.29 43.77
CA GLN A 41 28.85 -13.11 42.33
C GLN A 41 29.56 -11.80 42.00
N ALA A 42 30.68 -11.89 41.31
CA ALA A 42 31.25 -10.76 40.62
C ALA A 42 30.27 -10.32 39.54
N ALA A 43 29.73 -9.12 39.67
CA ALA A 43 28.91 -8.49 38.70
C ALA A 43 29.74 -8.23 37.44
N SER A 44 29.45 -8.92 36.39
CA SER A 44 29.85 -8.52 35.03
C SER A 44 28.77 -7.57 34.51
N ASP A 45 28.90 -6.28 34.80
CA ASP A 45 28.11 -5.23 34.14
C ASP A 45 28.58 -5.08 32.69
N GLN A 46 28.04 -5.90 31.82
CA GLN A 46 27.95 -5.61 30.40
C GLN A 46 26.49 -5.27 30.08
N PRO A 47 26.17 -4.12 29.43
CA PRO A 47 24.95 -4.03 28.68
C PRO A 47 25.15 -5.02 27.53
N SER A 48 24.50 -6.15 27.62
CA SER A 48 24.55 -7.22 26.66
C SER A 48 24.15 -6.73 25.29
N GLU A 49 25.02 -6.75 24.29
CA GLU A 49 24.57 -7.32 23.02
C GLU A 49 23.88 -8.62 23.43
N LEU A 50 22.61 -8.74 23.18
CA LEU A 50 21.82 -9.91 23.57
C LEU A 50 22.56 -11.15 23.08
N ASP A 51 23.11 -11.89 24.03
CA ASP A 51 23.48 -13.28 23.78
C ASP A 51 22.26 -13.90 23.14
N THR A 52 22.40 -14.40 21.93
CA THR A 52 21.28 -14.98 21.19
C THR A 52 20.95 -16.28 21.90
N ILE A 53 20.07 -16.18 22.88
CA ILE A 53 19.52 -17.32 23.59
C ILE A 53 18.75 -18.12 22.56
N VAL A 54 19.04 -19.39 22.37
CA VAL A 54 18.17 -20.30 21.63
C VAL A 54 16.86 -20.40 22.40
N VAL A 55 15.90 -19.60 21.96
CA VAL A 55 14.58 -19.48 22.59
C VAL A 55 13.71 -20.58 22.02
N THR A 56 13.07 -21.38 22.84
CA THR A 56 12.16 -22.44 22.43
C THR A 56 10.77 -22.21 23.02
N GLY A 57 9.78 -22.04 22.12
CA GLY A 57 8.36 -21.87 22.42
C GLY A 57 7.90 -20.42 22.63
N ILE A 58 6.58 -20.27 22.71
CA ILE A 58 5.89 -18.95 22.75
C ILE A 58 6.28 -18.18 24.01
N ARG A 59 6.29 -18.83 25.18
CA ARG A 59 6.60 -18.16 26.46
C ARG A 59 8.01 -17.59 26.48
N ALA A 60 8.98 -18.36 26.02
CA ALA A 60 10.38 -17.95 26.01
C ALA A 60 10.65 -16.82 24.98
N SER A 61 9.99 -16.86 23.83
CA SER A 61 10.02 -15.76 22.85
C SER A 61 9.46 -14.46 23.42
N LEU A 62 8.32 -14.52 24.10
CA LEU A 62 7.69 -13.36 24.73
C LEU A 62 8.52 -12.81 25.90
N GLU A 63 9.18 -13.67 26.68
CA GLU A 63 10.10 -13.26 27.74
C GLU A 63 11.34 -12.58 27.16
N SER A 64 11.91 -13.11 26.08
CA SER A 64 13.05 -12.49 25.37
C SER A 64 12.68 -11.14 24.77
N SER A 65 11.49 -11.03 24.17
CA SER A 65 10.97 -9.76 23.62
C SER A 65 10.73 -8.72 24.72
N MET A 66 10.24 -9.15 25.88
CA MET A 66 10.09 -8.31 27.06
C MET A 66 11.45 -7.82 27.60
N ASN A 67 12.44 -8.70 27.69
CA ASN A 67 13.79 -8.34 28.14
C ASN A 67 14.47 -7.38 27.16
N LEU A 68 14.32 -7.61 25.83
CA LEU A 68 14.78 -6.67 24.81
C LEU A 68 14.22 -5.25 25.05
N LYS A 69 12.92 -5.14 25.33
CA LYS A 69 12.27 -3.86 25.69
C LYS A 69 12.86 -3.27 26.97
N ARG A 70 12.97 -4.10 28.02
CA ARG A 70 13.45 -3.69 29.35
C ARG A 70 14.88 -3.14 29.31
N ASP A 71 15.77 -3.79 28.57
CA ASP A 71 17.21 -3.49 28.57
C ASP A 71 17.57 -2.42 27.53
N ALA A 72 16.66 -2.08 26.63
CA ALA A 72 16.88 -1.07 25.59
C ALA A 72 17.03 0.34 26.18
N GLN A 73 17.86 1.16 25.52
CA GLN A 73 17.83 2.62 25.68
C GLN A 73 16.69 3.20 24.83
N GLY A 74 15.99 4.23 25.31
CA GLY A 74 14.82 4.81 24.64
C GLY A 74 13.64 3.82 24.59
N VAL A 75 12.66 4.09 23.73
CA VAL A 75 11.49 3.23 23.55
C VAL A 75 11.72 2.28 22.38
N VAL A 76 11.87 1.01 22.68
CA VAL A 76 12.09 -0.07 21.72
C VAL A 76 11.15 -1.20 22.04
N ASP A 77 10.52 -1.72 21.00
CA ASP A 77 9.78 -2.98 21.04
C ASP A 77 10.42 -3.97 20.07
N GLY A 78 10.22 -5.25 20.30
CA GLY A 78 10.76 -6.26 19.40
C GLY A 78 10.01 -7.58 19.47
N ILE A 79 10.23 -8.39 18.45
CA ILE A 79 9.75 -9.76 18.36
C ILE A 79 10.95 -10.64 18.16
N VAL A 80 11.13 -11.63 19.02
CA VAL A 80 12.15 -12.67 18.91
C VAL A 80 11.50 -13.94 18.38
N ALA A 81 12.16 -14.64 17.47
CA ALA A 81 11.66 -15.90 16.93
C ALA A 81 11.35 -16.92 18.05
N GLU A 82 10.26 -17.70 17.91
CA GLU A 82 9.88 -18.75 18.88
C GLU A 82 10.90 -19.89 18.92
N ASP A 83 11.45 -20.19 17.72
CA ASP A 83 12.64 -21.00 17.43
C ASP A 83 13.32 -20.38 16.23
N ILE A 84 14.63 -20.53 16.09
CA ILE A 84 15.30 -20.08 14.86
C ILE A 84 14.69 -20.80 13.64
N GLY A 85 14.18 -20.02 12.69
CA GLY A 85 13.40 -20.53 11.56
C GLY A 85 11.92 -20.79 11.88
N LYS A 86 11.42 -20.35 13.05
CA LYS A 86 10.00 -20.32 13.39
C LYS A 86 9.63 -18.93 13.91
N PHE A 87 9.37 -18.02 13.01
CA PHE A 87 8.78 -16.74 13.36
C PHE A 87 7.27 -16.93 13.65
N PRO A 88 6.64 -16.08 14.49
CA PRO A 88 5.23 -16.24 14.84
C PRO A 88 4.28 -16.38 13.65
N ASP A 89 4.60 -15.73 12.53
CA ASP A 89 3.80 -15.74 11.30
C ASP A 89 4.69 -15.94 10.07
N THR A 90 4.12 -16.45 8.99
CA THR A 90 4.83 -16.65 7.72
C THR A 90 5.16 -15.35 7.00
N ASN A 91 4.43 -14.27 7.30
CA ASN A 91 4.69 -12.92 6.81
C ASN A 91 5.18 -12.04 7.94
N LEU A 92 6.30 -11.36 7.72
CA LEU A 92 6.93 -10.51 8.73
C LEU A 92 6.07 -9.29 9.11
N ALA A 93 5.31 -8.72 8.18
CA ALA A 93 4.40 -7.61 8.47
C ALA A 93 3.30 -8.02 9.46
N GLU A 94 2.72 -9.21 9.29
CA GLU A 94 1.69 -9.75 10.21
C GLU A 94 2.23 -9.92 11.63
N SER A 95 3.49 -10.35 11.76
CA SER A 95 4.15 -10.41 13.07
C SER A 95 4.36 -9.02 13.67
N LEU A 96 4.80 -8.04 12.87
CA LEU A 96 5.03 -6.66 13.31
C LEU A 96 3.76 -5.98 13.81
N GLN A 97 2.59 -6.34 13.29
CA GLN A 97 1.30 -5.81 13.75
C GLN A 97 1.05 -6.05 15.25
N ARG A 98 1.68 -7.05 15.86
CA ARG A 98 1.57 -7.35 17.30
C ARG A 98 2.30 -6.37 18.21
N ILE A 99 3.16 -5.52 17.64
CA ILE A 99 3.85 -4.44 18.37
C ILE A 99 2.88 -3.26 18.53
N SER A 100 2.81 -2.68 19.71
CA SER A 100 1.99 -1.49 19.94
C SER A 100 2.34 -0.36 18.98
N GLY A 101 1.35 0.37 18.50
CA GLY A 101 1.54 1.47 17.54
C GLY A 101 1.96 1.04 16.15
N VAL A 102 2.00 -0.26 15.86
CA VAL A 102 2.28 -0.78 14.53
C VAL A 102 0.98 -1.25 13.88
N SER A 103 0.69 -0.74 12.71
CA SER A 103 -0.38 -1.21 11.84
C SER A 103 0.18 -1.57 10.47
N ILE A 104 -0.52 -2.43 9.73
CA ILE A 104 -0.07 -2.89 8.42
C ILE A 104 -1.09 -2.53 7.34
N ASP A 105 -0.55 -2.25 6.16
CA ASP A 105 -1.34 -2.12 4.96
C ASP A 105 -1.28 -3.46 4.22
N ARG A 106 -2.45 -3.93 3.76
CA ARG A 106 -2.56 -5.19 3.04
C ARG A 106 -2.66 -4.96 1.54
N SER A 107 -1.91 -5.74 0.79
CA SER A 107 -2.04 -5.81 -0.66
C SER A 107 -2.47 -7.22 -1.05
N MET A 108 -3.55 -7.33 -1.80
CA MET A 108 -4.10 -8.63 -2.21
C MET A 108 -4.33 -9.58 -0.99
N GLY A 109 -4.86 -9.05 0.12
CA GLY A 109 -5.16 -9.82 1.34
C GLY A 109 -3.94 -10.23 2.19
N GLU A 110 -2.73 -9.74 1.91
CA GLU A 110 -1.52 -10.02 2.68
C GLU A 110 -0.83 -8.74 3.15
N GLY A 111 -0.28 -8.75 4.38
CA GLY A 111 0.47 -7.63 4.90
C GLY A 111 1.71 -7.33 4.05
N SER A 112 1.86 -6.10 3.60
CA SER A 112 2.95 -5.69 2.73
C SER A 112 3.75 -4.50 3.29
N LYS A 113 3.11 -3.47 3.76
CA LYS A 113 3.75 -2.26 4.28
C LYS A 113 3.38 -2.04 5.75
N VAL A 114 4.22 -1.30 6.46
CA VAL A 114 4.10 -1.08 7.91
C VAL A 114 4.02 0.41 8.20
N THR A 115 2.98 0.81 8.93
CA THR A 115 2.78 2.15 9.50
C THR A 115 3.11 2.10 10.99
N VAL A 116 3.86 3.05 11.51
CA VAL A 116 4.19 3.10 12.95
C VAL A 116 3.73 4.41 13.55
N ARG A 117 2.91 4.33 14.63
CA ARG A 117 2.36 5.50 15.35
C ARG A 117 1.65 6.47 14.40
N GLY A 118 0.93 5.94 13.41
CA GLY A 118 0.21 6.73 12.40
C GLY A 118 1.10 7.41 11.35
N VAL A 119 2.42 7.22 11.41
CA VAL A 119 3.33 7.72 10.37
C VAL A 119 3.44 6.67 9.27
N GLY A 120 3.07 7.05 8.06
CA GLY A 120 2.97 6.16 6.91
C GLY A 120 4.27 5.42 6.54
N PRO A 121 4.17 4.34 5.75
CA PRO A 121 5.26 3.39 5.52
C PRO A 121 6.49 3.99 4.83
N ASP A 122 6.33 5.05 4.04
CA ASP A 122 7.45 5.76 3.38
C ASP A 122 8.40 6.45 4.36
N PHE A 123 7.96 6.70 5.59
CA PHE A 123 8.69 7.39 6.65
C PHE A 123 9.17 6.44 7.76
N ASN A 124 9.18 5.13 7.50
CA ASN A 124 9.81 4.12 8.33
C ASN A 124 11.09 3.63 7.65
N LEU A 125 12.19 3.58 8.41
CA LEU A 125 13.46 3.08 7.90
C LEU A 125 13.59 1.59 8.21
N VAL A 126 13.80 0.76 7.18
CA VAL A 126 14.03 -0.67 7.36
C VAL A 126 15.51 -0.98 7.21
N LEU A 127 16.04 -1.68 8.21
CA LEU A 127 17.42 -2.17 8.26
C LEU A 127 17.43 -3.70 8.25
N LEU A 128 18.45 -4.27 7.63
CA LEU A 128 18.81 -5.68 7.74
C LEU A 128 20.20 -5.77 8.40
N ASN A 129 20.25 -6.29 9.61
CA ASN A 129 21.49 -6.35 10.41
C ASN A 129 22.18 -4.98 10.60
N GLY A 130 21.35 -3.91 10.80
CA GLY A 130 21.83 -2.53 10.96
C GLY A 130 22.16 -1.77 9.67
N ARG A 131 21.91 -2.35 8.49
CA ARG A 131 22.20 -1.82 7.15
C ARG A 131 20.92 -1.38 6.46
N GLN A 132 20.93 -0.22 5.85
CA GLN A 132 19.75 0.30 5.14
C GLN A 132 19.38 -0.59 3.96
N MET A 133 18.12 -1.01 3.88
CA MET A 133 17.60 -1.80 2.79
C MET A 133 16.99 -0.91 1.71
N PRO A 134 17.29 -1.17 0.42
CA PRO A 134 16.58 -0.54 -0.68
C PRO A 134 15.16 -1.11 -0.80
N ALA A 135 14.26 -0.31 -1.33
CA ALA A 135 12.90 -0.71 -1.66
C ALA A 135 12.65 -0.56 -3.16
N SER A 136 11.93 -1.49 -3.74
CA SER A 136 11.38 -1.38 -5.10
C SER A 136 10.01 -2.03 -5.16
N SER A 137 9.10 -1.40 -5.87
CA SER A 137 7.82 -1.96 -6.26
C SER A 137 7.36 -1.28 -7.54
N ILE A 138 6.59 -1.97 -8.35
CA ILE A 138 5.90 -1.37 -9.49
C ILE A 138 4.41 -1.49 -9.28
N GLU A 139 3.73 -0.37 -9.43
CA GLU A 139 2.28 -0.30 -9.40
C GLU A 139 1.73 -0.60 -10.79
N ALA A 140 0.46 -0.95 -10.86
CA ALA A 140 -0.16 -1.39 -12.10
C ALA A 140 0.00 -0.39 -13.25
N THR A 141 0.01 0.91 -12.96
CA THR A 141 -0.05 1.95 -14.00
C THR A 141 1.23 2.73 -14.20
N ASN A 142 2.11 2.78 -13.18
CA ASN A 142 3.34 3.57 -13.20
C ASN A 142 4.45 2.85 -12.41
N ALA A 143 5.70 3.32 -12.54
CA ALA A 143 6.74 2.98 -11.59
C ALA A 143 6.40 3.54 -10.21
N SER A 144 6.63 2.78 -9.16
CA SER A 144 6.30 3.21 -7.80
C SER A 144 7.07 4.46 -7.40
N ASN A 145 6.42 5.28 -6.63
CA ASN A 145 6.98 6.51 -6.06
C ASN A 145 7.47 6.31 -4.62
N SER A 146 7.14 5.17 -4.03
CA SER A 146 7.30 4.87 -2.62
C SER A 146 8.75 4.51 -2.26
N ARG A 147 9.15 4.88 -1.04
CA ARG A 147 10.38 4.40 -0.36
C ARG A 147 10.08 3.25 0.59
N ALA A 148 8.82 2.89 0.76
CA ALA A 148 8.39 1.87 1.69
C ALA A 148 8.95 0.50 1.32
N PHE A 149 9.52 -0.17 2.30
CA PHE A 149 9.93 -1.56 2.15
C PHE A 149 8.71 -2.47 2.11
N ASP A 150 8.66 -3.36 1.13
CA ASP A 150 7.62 -4.37 1.04
C ASP A 150 8.06 -5.65 1.77
N PHE A 151 7.48 -5.86 2.96
CA PHE A 151 7.78 -7.03 3.80
C PHE A 151 7.30 -8.35 3.18
N ALA A 152 6.39 -8.29 2.20
CA ALA A 152 5.97 -9.46 1.46
C ALA A 152 7.10 -10.08 0.59
N ASN A 153 8.19 -9.35 0.34
CA ASN A 153 9.33 -9.86 -0.42
C ASN A 153 10.33 -10.66 0.42
N LEU A 154 10.28 -10.57 1.77
CA LEU A 154 11.25 -11.24 2.66
C LEU A 154 10.58 -12.36 3.45
N ALA A 155 11.15 -13.55 3.40
CA ALA A 155 10.68 -14.69 4.17
C ALA A 155 11.10 -14.60 5.65
N SER A 156 10.26 -15.06 6.55
CA SER A 156 10.47 -15.01 7.99
C SER A 156 11.40 -16.10 8.54
N GLU A 157 11.69 -17.15 7.76
CA GLU A 157 12.41 -18.35 8.22
C GLU A 157 13.90 -18.11 8.55
N SER A 158 14.50 -17.07 7.97
CA SER A 158 15.90 -16.69 8.25
C SER A 158 16.04 -15.66 9.37
N ILE A 159 14.92 -15.17 9.93
CA ILE A 159 14.90 -14.07 10.87
C ILE A 159 14.96 -14.58 12.29
N SER A 160 15.88 -14.04 13.08
CA SER A 160 16.04 -14.34 14.52
C SER A 160 15.27 -13.34 15.40
N ALA A 161 15.24 -12.07 15.01
CA ALA A 161 14.52 -11.03 15.73
C ALA A 161 14.19 -9.83 14.82
N VAL A 162 13.19 -9.05 15.22
CA VAL A 162 12.93 -7.72 14.67
C VAL A 162 12.83 -6.73 15.81
N GLU A 163 13.57 -5.63 15.71
CA GLU A 163 13.57 -4.54 16.66
C GLU A 163 12.95 -3.29 16.05
N VAL A 164 12.03 -2.67 16.75
CA VAL A 164 11.37 -1.43 16.32
C VAL A 164 11.78 -0.29 17.26
N TYR A 165 12.69 0.55 16.77
CA TYR A 165 13.16 1.74 17.50
C TYR A 165 12.18 2.88 17.26
N LYS A 166 11.38 3.21 18.26
CA LYS A 166 10.36 4.26 18.21
C LYS A 166 10.89 5.64 18.58
N THR A 167 12.07 5.70 19.19
CA THR A 167 12.78 6.94 19.55
C THR A 167 14.07 7.09 18.77
N SER A 168 14.44 8.34 18.49
CA SER A 168 15.63 8.67 17.72
C SER A 168 16.90 8.48 18.55
N ARG A 169 17.95 7.94 17.94
CA ARG A 169 19.29 7.79 18.54
C ARG A 169 20.34 8.33 17.59
N ALA A 170 21.39 8.94 18.12
CA ALA A 170 22.48 9.45 17.31
C ALA A 170 23.17 8.34 16.48
N SER A 171 23.29 7.13 17.05
CA SER A 171 23.91 5.96 16.40
C SER A 171 23.07 5.32 15.29
N THR A 172 21.74 5.58 15.25
CA THR A 172 20.84 4.99 14.26
C THR A 172 20.85 5.81 12.96
N PRO A 173 20.88 5.21 11.78
CA PRO A 173 20.72 5.93 10.51
C PRO A 173 19.40 6.70 10.46
N THR A 174 19.39 7.79 9.72
CA THR A 174 18.22 8.68 9.56
C THR A 174 17.28 8.20 8.47
N GLY A 175 16.02 8.62 8.52
CA GLY A 175 15.00 8.28 7.54
C GLY A 175 13.72 7.71 8.15
N GLY A 176 13.73 7.37 9.44
CA GLY A 176 12.59 6.82 10.17
C GLY A 176 11.95 7.83 11.12
N ILE A 177 10.99 8.64 10.66
CA ILE A 177 10.19 9.51 11.54
C ILE A 177 9.21 8.67 12.38
N GLY A 178 8.57 7.69 11.76
CA GLY A 178 7.68 6.75 12.45
C GLY A 178 8.49 5.86 13.38
N ALA A 179 9.34 5.06 12.82
CA ALA A 179 10.30 4.18 13.49
C ALA A 179 11.45 3.76 12.58
N THR A 180 12.51 3.22 13.19
CA THR A 180 13.49 2.39 12.49
C THR A 180 13.24 0.94 12.84
N ILE A 181 13.04 0.09 11.83
CA ILE A 181 12.76 -1.35 11.95
C ILE A 181 14.02 -2.11 11.56
N ASN A 182 14.68 -2.77 12.52
CA ASN A 182 15.90 -3.53 12.28
C ASN A 182 15.61 -5.02 12.30
N ILE A 183 15.71 -5.65 11.14
CA ILE A 183 15.55 -7.10 10.95
C ILE A 183 16.90 -7.75 11.22
N LYS A 184 16.94 -8.68 12.18
CA LYS A 184 18.13 -9.46 12.52
C LYS A 184 18.01 -10.87 11.98
N THR A 185 19.06 -11.35 11.36
CA THR A 185 19.13 -12.71 10.83
C THR A 185 19.98 -13.61 11.74
N ALA A 186 19.79 -14.92 11.61
CA ALA A 186 20.56 -15.89 12.38
C ALA A 186 22.06 -15.79 12.06
N ARG A 187 22.90 -15.69 13.09
CA ARG A 187 24.36 -15.71 12.99
C ARG A 187 24.92 -16.98 13.63
N PRO A 188 25.87 -17.70 12.99
CA PRO A 188 26.30 -19.01 13.46
C PRO A 188 26.99 -18.98 14.83
N PHE A 189 27.71 -17.91 15.18
CA PHE A 189 28.35 -17.82 16.51
C PHE A 189 27.32 -17.58 17.63
N ASP A 190 26.16 -16.97 17.29
CA ASP A 190 25.09 -16.72 18.24
C ASP A 190 24.12 -17.91 18.33
N SER A 191 23.78 -18.50 17.18
CA SER A 191 22.75 -19.56 17.07
C SER A 191 23.24 -20.94 17.47
N GLY A 192 24.58 -21.17 17.35
CA GLY A 192 25.16 -22.51 17.54
C GLY A 192 24.71 -23.54 16.50
N PRO A 193 24.90 -24.84 16.78
CA PRO A 193 24.46 -25.91 15.87
C PRO A 193 22.95 -25.97 15.75
N LEU A 194 22.44 -25.84 14.52
CA LEU A 194 21.02 -25.89 14.21
C LEU A 194 20.83 -26.45 12.80
N ALA A 195 19.93 -27.43 12.66
CA ALA A 195 19.51 -27.90 11.35
C ALA A 195 18.03 -28.27 11.38
N ASN A 196 17.24 -27.64 10.51
CA ASN A 196 15.84 -28.04 10.36
C ASN A 196 15.36 -27.90 8.91
N VAL A 197 14.31 -28.66 8.60
CA VAL A 197 13.58 -28.60 7.34
C VAL A 197 12.08 -28.59 7.65
N GLY A 198 11.35 -27.70 6.99
CA GLY A 198 9.91 -27.55 7.10
C GLY A 198 9.24 -27.69 5.73
N ILE A 199 8.07 -28.33 5.70
CA ILE A 199 7.18 -28.36 4.54
C ILE A 199 5.80 -27.93 5.01
N LYS A 200 5.08 -27.14 4.18
CA LYS A 200 3.68 -26.75 4.42
C LYS A 200 2.84 -26.97 3.17
N ALA A 201 1.62 -27.42 3.36
CA ALA A 201 0.56 -27.38 2.36
C ALA A 201 -0.34 -26.20 2.71
N VAL A 202 -0.66 -25.39 1.71
CA VAL A 202 -1.43 -24.16 1.84
C VAL A 202 -2.69 -24.27 1.01
N HIS A 203 -3.85 -24.03 1.61
CA HIS A 203 -5.14 -23.87 0.95
C HIS A 203 -5.67 -22.47 1.22
N ASP A 204 -5.88 -21.71 0.15
CA ASP A 204 -6.49 -20.40 0.21
C ASP A 204 -7.96 -20.52 -0.25
N ALA A 205 -8.90 -20.34 0.67
CA ALA A 205 -10.33 -20.55 0.37
C ALA A 205 -10.86 -19.57 -0.71
N SER A 206 -10.16 -18.46 -0.96
CA SER A 206 -10.51 -17.54 -2.02
C SER A 206 -10.45 -18.14 -3.43
N VAL A 207 -9.65 -19.21 -3.63
CA VAL A 207 -9.59 -19.94 -4.92
C VAL A 207 -10.96 -20.58 -5.25
N ASP A 208 -11.69 -21.04 -4.24
CA ASP A 208 -13.00 -21.66 -4.43
C ASP A 208 -14.05 -20.66 -4.92
N ASN A 209 -13.86 -19.38 -4.63
CA ASN A 209 -14.73 -18.28 -5.03
C ASN A 209 -14.27 -17.56 -6.30
N LEU A 210 -13.70 -18.30 -7.26
CA LEU A 210 -13.27 -17.80 -8.58
C LEU A 210 -13.97 -18.57 -9.72
N PRO A 211 -14.17 -17.92 -10.90
CA PRO A 211 -14.58 -18.60 -12.11
C PRO A 211 -13.67 -19.77 -12.45
N GLY A 212 -14.23 -20.88 -12.93
CA GLY A 212 -13.46 -22.11 -13.23
C GLY A 212 -12.20 -21.87 -14.09
N PRO A 213 -12.25 -21.10 -15.19
CA PRO A 213 -11.05 -20.80 -16.02
C PRO A 213 -9.99 -19.95 -15.32
N MET A 214 -10.32 -19.31 -14.19
CA MET A 214 -9.42 -18.46 -13.42
C MET A 214 -8.87 -19.16 -12.17
N ARG A 215 -9.41 -20.29 -11.77
CA ARG A 215 -8.94 -21.03 -10.58
C ARG A 215 -7.49 -21.44 -10.76
N GLY A 216 -6.71 -21.27 -9.68
CA GLY A 216 -5.41 -21.87 -9.49
C GLY A 216 -5.53 -23.24 -8.82
N ASP A 217 -4.43 -23.73 -8.29
CA ASP A 217 -4.37 -24.99 -7.55
C ASP A 217 -5.05 -24.85 -6.17
N ASP A 218 -5.93 -25.79 -5.79
CA ASP A 218 -6.61 -25.79 -4.48
C ASP A 218 -5.62 -25.92 -3.31
N TRP A 219 -4.51 -26.63 -3.53
CA TRP A 219 -3.44 -26.83 -2.56
C TRP A 219 -2.10 -26.51 -3.17
N THR A 220 -1.39 -25.63 -2.55
CA THR A 220 -0.04 -25.21 -2.93
C THR A 220 0.96 -25.56 -1.84
N GLY A 221 2.25 -25.34 -2.09
CA GLY A 221 3.31 -25.85 -1.22
C GLY A 221 4.32 -24.80 -0.79
N GLU A 222 4.87 -25.02 0.42
CA GLU A 222 5.98 -24.23 0.94
C GLU A 222 7.05 -25.19 1.46
N LEU A 223 8.32 -24.92 1.12
CA LEU A 223 9.51 -25.63 1.60
C LEU A 223 10.47 -24.63 2.23
N SER A 224 10.97 -24.92 3.43
CA SER A 224 11.96 -24.08 4.10
C SER A 224 13.00 -24.92 4.83
N GLY A 225 14.15 -24.33 5.09
CA GLY A 225 15.19 -24.97 5.88
C GLY A 225 16.28 -24.01 6.31
N ILE A 226 16.93 -24.36 7.42
CA ILE A 226 18.08 -23.64 7.95
C ILE A 226 19.12 -24.65 8.44
N PHE A 227 20.37 -24.32 8.21
CA PHE A 227 21.54 -24.99 8.76
C PHE A 227 22.48 -23.96 9.35
N SER A 228 22.94 -24.16 10.57
CA SER A 228 23.97 -23.36 11.24
C SER A 228 24.89 -24.26 12.03
N ASP A 229 26.21 -24.05 11.92
CA ASP A 229 27.17 -24.77 12.73
C ASP A 229 28.50 -24.00 12.82
N THR A 230 29.31 -24.37 13.79
CA THR A 230 30.62 -23.79 14.03
C THR A 230 31.72 -24.87 13.87
N PHE A 231 32.84 -24.50 13.26
CA PHE A 231 33.97 -25.36 12.89
C PHE A 231 35.27 -24.77 13.40
N ALA A 232 36.33 -25.55 13.32
CA ALA A 232 37.68 -25.15 13.70
C ALA A 232 37.74 -24.61 15.16
N ASP A 233 37.23 -25.39 16.10
CA ASP A 233 37.14 -25.05 17.54
C ASP A 233 36.34 -23.74 17.79
N GLY A 234 35.24 -23.54 17.06
CA GLY A 234 34.35 -22.36 17.17
C GLY A 234 34.88 -21.10 16.47
N ARG A 235 35.99 -21.19 15.69
CA ARG A 235 36.55 -20.02 15.00
C ARG A 235 35.93 -19.72 13.64
N VAL A 236 35.24 -20.68 13.06
CA VAL A 236 34.54 -20.49 11.76
C VAL A 236 33.08 -20.89 11.95
N GLY A 237 32.18 -20.02 11.64
CA GLY A 237 30.76 -20.28 11.68
C GLY A 237 30.14 -20.16 10.29
N ILE A 238 29.21 -21.05 9.94
CA ILE A 238 28.48 -21.05 8.68
C ILE A 238 26.98 -21.18 9.00
N ALA A 239 26.15 -20.24 8.50
CA ALA A 239 24.69 -20.39 8.50
C ALA A 239 24.17 -20.26 7.08
N LEU A 240 23.25 -21.16 6.71
CA LEU A 240 22.57 -21.20 5.42
C LEU A 240 21.08 -21.35 5.67
N SER A 241 20.25 -20.53 5.05
CA SER A 241 18.80 -20.71 5.06
C SER A 241 18.23 -20.52 3.65
N GLY A 242 17.09 -21.15 3.41
CA GLY A 242 16.37 -21.01 2.16
C GLY A 242 14.89 -21.36 2.32
N SER A 243 14.05 -20.71 1.53
CA SER A 243 12.65 -21.05 1.40
C SER A 243 12.14 -20.88 -0.03
N TYR A 244 11.18 -21.70 -0.37
CA TYR A 244 10.42 -21.63 -1.61
C TYR A 244 8.94 -21.76 -1.27
N GLN A 245 8.13 -20.83 -1.77
CA GLN A 245 6.67 -20.84 -1.63
C GLN A 245 6.05 -20.68 -3.01
N ASP A 246 5.06 -21.53 -3.27
CA ASP A 246 4.11 -21.38 -4.36
C ASP A 246 2.72 -21.17 -3.75
N ARG A 247 1.96 -20.19 -4.25
CA ARG A 247 0.64 -19.85 -3.70
C ARG A 247 -0.29 -19.32 -4.77
N ASP A 248 -1.45 -19.97 -4.89
CA ASP A 248 -2.57 -19.50 -5.68
C ASP A 248 -3.68 -18.99 -4.75
N PHE A 249 -4.26 -17.86 -5.09
CA PHE A 249 -5.34 -17.23 -4.33
C PHE A 249 -6.14 -16.25 -5.20
N GLY A 250 -7.23 -15.72 -4.68
CA GLY A 250 -8.04 -14.72 -5.36
C GLY A 250 -8.57 -13.64 -4.43
N TYR A 251 -9.16 -12.64 -5.04
CA TYR A 251 -10.02 -11.66 -4.35
C TYR A 251 -11.02 -11.09 -5.33
N ASN A 252 -12.22 -10.76 -4.84
CA ASN A 252 -13.30 -10.22 -5.64
C ASN A 252 -13.64 -8.82 -5.12
N GLU A 253 -13.91 -7.90 -6.03
CA GLU A 253 -14.01 -6.49 -5.70
C GLU A 253 -15.17 -5.83 -6.46
N ALA A 254 -16.04 -5.11 -5.71
CA ALA A 254 -16.94 -4.13 -6.27
C ALA A 254 -16.37 -2.74 -6.03
N ALA A 255 -16.19 -1.93 -7.07
CA ALA A 255 -15.48 -0.66 -6.97
C ALA A 255 -16.11 0.46 -7.81
N VAL A 256 -16.12 1.69 -7.27
CA VAL A 256 -16.29 2.92 -8.04
C VAL A 256 -14.88 3.40 -8.41
N GLY A 257 -14.23 2.66 -9.34
CA GLY A 257 -12.81 2.81 -9.64
C GLY A 257 -12.44 4.10 -10.36
N GLY A 258 -13.39 4.74 -11.03
CA GLY A 258 -13.22 6.08 -11.61
C GLY A 258 -13.37 7.22 -10.61
N GLY A 259 -13.76 6.91 -9.37
CA GLY A 259 -13.96 7.87 -8.29
C GLY A 259 -15.31 8.54 -8.28
N TRP A 260 -15.45 9.55 -7.42
CA TRP A 260 -16.68 10.28 -7.18
C TRP A 260 -16.55 11.75 -7.62
N TYR A 261 -17.55 12.26 -8.31
CA TYR A 261 -17.64 13.70 -8.61
C TYR A 261 -18.41 14.40 -7.50
N ALA A 262 -17.75 15.23 -6.72
CA ALA A 262 -18.35 16.02 -5.65
C ALA A 262 -18.72 17.43 -6.13
N PHE A 263 -19.93 17.86 -5.77
CA PHE A 263 -20.50 19.16 -6.16
C PHE A 263 -21.13 19.88 -4.98
N PRO A 264 -21.09 21.23 -4.96
CA PRO A 264 -22.01 22.00 -4.13
C PRO A 264 -23.49 21.75 -4.58
N GLY A 265 -24.44 21.81 -3.69
CA GLY A 265 -25.86 21.56 -4.00
C GLY A 265 -26.50 22.49 -5.03
N THR A 266 -25.79 23.54 -5.43
CA THR A 266 -26.20 24.52 -6.48
C THR A 266 -25.53 24.25 -7.84
N GLU A 267 -24.61 23.27 -7.92
CA GLU A 267 -23.81 22.95 -9.10
C GLU A 267 -24.03 21.51 -9.54
N GLY A 268 -23.41 21.12 -10.63
CA GLY A 268 -23.46 19.77 -11.18
C GLY A 268 -24.83 19.39 -11.76
N PRO A 269 -25.10 18.09 -11.97
CA PRO A 269 -26.34 17.61 -12.60
C PRO A 269 -27.62 18.09 -11.90
N LEU A 270 -27.62 18.12 -10.56
CA LEU A 270 -28.80 18.56 -9.79
C LEU A 270 -29.04 20.09 -9.79
N ALA A 271 -28.18 20.87 -10.39
CA ALA A 271 -28.47 22.29 -10.68
C ALA A 271 -29.55 22.44 -11.78
N ASN A 272 -29.71 21.41 -12.64
CA ASN A 272 -30.72 21.40 -13.68
C ASN A 272 -32.09 21.05 -13.10
N PRO A 273 -33.18 21.76 -13.57
CA PRO A 273 -34.52 21.59 -12.99
C PRO A 273 -35.09 20.18 -13.15
N GLU A 274 -34.83 19.50 -14.26
CA GLU A 274 -35.44 18.19 -14.58
C GLU A 274 -34.83 17.06 -13.72
N PRO A 275 -33.50 16.83 -13.67
CA PRO A 275 -32.90 15.87 -12.74
C PRO A 275 -33.29 16.16 -11.28
N ARG A 276 -33.34 17.43 -10.89
CA ARG A 276 -33.70 17.81 -9.52
C ARG A 276 -35.14 17.49 -9.18
N ALA A 277 -36.06 17.68 -10.13
CA ALA A 277 -37.48 17.37 -9.93
C ALA A 277 -37.76 15.87 -9.81
N ASN A 278 -36.93 15.03 -10.45
CA ASN A 278 -36.99 13.58 -10.41
C ASN A 278 -36.20 12.96 -9.22
N ALA A 279 -35.51 13.79 -8.44
CA ALA A 279 -34.76 13.33 -7.30
C ALA A 279 -35.65 13.19 -6.04
N VAL A 280 -35.47 12.08 -5.34
CA VAL A 280 -36.01 11.84 -4.00
C VAL A 280 -35.04 12.40 -2.98
N ASN A 281 -35.52 13.29 -2.11
CA ASN A 281 -34.74 13.98 -1.09
C ASN A 281 -33.46 14.65 -1.65
N PRO A 282 -33.60 15.59 -2.63
CA PRO A 282 -32.44 16.20 -3.29
C PRO A 282 -31.66 17.07 -2.31
N PRO A 283 -30.32 17.09 -2.38
CA PRO A 283 -29.44 17.94 -1.58
C PRO A 283 -29.86 19.41 -1.62
N GLY A 284 -29.81 20.08 -0.49
CA GLY A 284 -30.07 21.52 -0.38
C GLY A 284 -28.98 22.38 -1.01
N ALA A 285 -29.21 23.69 -1.17
CA ALA A 285 -28.23 24.62 -1.75
C ALA A 285 -26.93 24.75 -0.92
N GLY A 286 -26.99 24.47 0.38
CA GLY A 286 -25.82 24.50 1.28
C GLY A 286 -25.15 23.16 1.49
N ASP A 287 -25.64 22.11 0.86
CA ASP A 287 -25.11 20.76 1.01
C ASP A 287 -24.05 20.46 -0.07
N ILE A 288 -23.26 19.42 0.18
CA ILE A 288 -22.35 18.78 -0.80
C ILE A 288 -22.97 17.45 -1.18
N TYR A 289 -22.84 17.07 -2.44
CA TYR A 289 -23.25 15.75 -2.91
C TYR A 289 -22.25 15.18 -3.92
N SER A 290 -22.19 13.85 -4.04
CA SER A 290 -21.30 13.17 -4.97
C SER A 290 -22.07 12.20 -5.85
N ILE A 291 -21.64 12.09 -7.12
CA ILE A 291 -22.15 11.11 -8.08
C ILE A 291 -21.03 10.17 -8.53
N PRO A 292 -21.32 8.88 -8.79
CA PRO A 292 -20.30 7.93 -9.21
C PRO A 292 -19.89 8.17 -10.67
N GLN A 293 -18.60 7.94 -10.98
CA GLN A 293 -18.13 7.94 -12.37
C GLN A 293 -18.42 6.62 -13.08
N ASN A 294 -18.35 5.52 -12.34
CA ASN A 294 -18.57 4.17 -12.86
C ASN A 294 -18.98 3.22 -11.72
N LEU A 295 -19.26 1.98 -12.08
CA LEU A 295 -19.27 0.85 -11.16
C LEU A 295 -18.60 -0.33 -11.85
N ILE A 296 -17.69 -1.00 -11.13
CA ILE A 296 -16.92 -2.15 -11.60
C ILE A 296 -17.15 -3.31 -10.64
N TYR A 297 -17.47 -4.48 -11.17
CA TYR A 297 -17.33 -5.77 -10.46
C TYR A 297 -16.16 -6.51 -11.08
N ALA A 298 -15.25 -7.02 -10.27
CA ALA A 298 -14.06 -7.70 -10.74
C ALA A 298 -13.78 -8.98 -9.95
N VAL A 299 -13.31 -10.00 -10.65
CA VAL A 299 -12.74 -11.22 -10.09
C VAL A 299 -11.26 -11.28 -10.42
N ASN A 300 -10.41 -11.53 -9.42
CA ASN A 300 -8.97 -11.51 -9.53
C ASN A 300 -8.39 -12.85 -9.09
N SER A 301 -7.58 -13.47 -9.93
CA SER A 301 -6.80 -14.67 -9.65
C SER A 301 -5.33 -14.31 -9.60
N VAL A 302 -4.63 -14.72 -8.56
CA VAL A 302 -3.21 -14.39 -8.35
C VAL A 302 -2.42 -15.67 -8.11
N SER A 303 -1.35 -15.85 -8.88
CA SER A 303 -0.31 -16.86 -8.63
C SER A 303 0.96 -16.15 -8.17
N ARG A 304 1.52 -16.60 -7.06
CA ARG A 304 2.70 -16.00 -6.44
C ARG A 304 3.75 -17.05 -6.12
N GLN A 305 4.98 -16.81 -6.57
CA GLN A 305 6.14 -17.62 -6.25
C GLN A 305 7.18 -16.80 -5.51
N ARG A 306 7.62 -17.27 -4.35
CA ARG A 306 8.69 -16.66 -3.57
C ARG A 306 9.86 -17.60 -3.44
N THR A 307 11.07 -17.07 -3.66
CA THR A 307 12.33 -17.78 -3.42
C THR A 307 13.23 -16.91 -2.55
N ASN A 308 13.61 -17.40 -1.39
CA ASN A 308 14.51 -16.69 -0.50
C ASN A 308 15.72 -17.57 -0.15
N GLY A 309 16.87 -16.93 0.04
CA GLY A 309 18.08 -17.58 0.47
C GLY A 309 18.98 -16.63 1.23
N GLN A 310 19.66 -17.16 2.23
CA GLN A 310 20.67 -16.42 2.99
C GLN A 310 21.86 -17.30 3.31
N ALA A 311 23.03 -16.70 3.24
CA ALA A 311 24.29 -17.32 3.64
C ALA A 311 25.06 -16.34 4.54
N THR A 312 25.53 -16.82 5.70
CA THR A 312 26.38 -16.07 6.62
C THR A 312 27.63 -16.88 6.94
N LEU A 313 28.78 -16.26 6.77
CA LEU A 313 30.10 -16.80 7.15
C LEU A 313 30.68 -15.88 8.24
N GLN A 314 31.02 -16.45 9.38
CA GLN A 314 31.72 -15.73 10.44
C GLN A 314 33.10 -16.37 10.65
N TRP A 315 34.08 -15.51 10.90
CA TRP A 315 35.45 -15.94 11.16
C TRP A 315 36.08 -15.13 12.32
N ALA A 316 36.27 -15.78 13.44
CA ALA A 316 37.09 -15.28 14.54
C ALA A 316 38.56 -15.40 14.20
N ALA A 317 39.11 -14.41 13.46
CA ALA A 317 40.49 -14.39 13.00
C ALA A 317 41.49 -14.41 14.17
N THR A 318 41.11 -13.68 15.26
CA THR A 318 41.74 -13.71 16.57
C THR A 318 40.65 -13.70 17.62
N ASP A 319 41.03 -13.78 18.90
CA ASP A 319 40.04 -13.65 20.00
C ASP A 319 39.42 -12.23 20.09
N SER A 320 40.06 -11.24 19.47
CA SER A 320 39.63 -9.84 19.44
C SER A 320 39.12 -9.36 18.07
N VAL A 321 39.16 -10.20 17.02
CA VAL A 321 38.74 -9.80 15.66
C VAL A 321 37.80 -10.82 15.07
N THR A 322 36.63 -10.40 14.79
CA THR A 322 35.59 -11.19 14.09
C THR A 322 35.21 -10.55 12.75
N ALA A 323 35.28 -11.30 11.68
CA ALA A 323 34.81 -10.92 10.37
C ALA A 323 33.50 -11.67 10.05
N THR A 324 32.51 -10.96 9.53
CA THR A 324 31.24 -11.54 9.08
C THR A 324 31.02 -11.15 7.62
N LEU A 325 30.73 -12.14 6.78
CA LEU A 325 30.26 -11.94 5.40
C LEU A 325 28.87 -12.54 5.30
N ASP A 326 27.90 -11.75 4.85
CA ASP A 326 26.54 -12.23 4.65
C ASP A 326 25.99 -11.84 3.28
N TYR A 327 25.17 -12.73 2.74
CA TYR A 327 24.47 -12.54 1.47
C TYR A 327 23.01 -12.94 1.64
N THR A 328 22.09 -12.04 1.26
CA THR A 328 20.66 -12.28 1.25
C THR A 328 20.12 -12.11 -0.16
N TYR A 329 19.29 -13.06 -0.56
CA TYR A 329 18.56 -13.08 -1.82
C TYR A 329 17.07 -13.28 -1.53
N ALA A 330 16.21 -12.45 -2.13
CA ALA A 330 14.77 -12.63 -2.09
C ALA A 330 14.17 -12.30 -3.46
N GLU A 331 13.36 -13.20 -3.99
CA GLU A 331 12.62 -13.04 -5.24
C GLU A 331 11.14 -13.32 -5.00
N ASN A 332 10.28 -12.45 -5.53
CA ASN A 332 8.83 -12.59 -5.50
C ASN A 332 8.28 -12.35 -6.90
N ARG A 333 7.69 -13.38 -7.51
CA ARG A 333 7.01 -13.33 -8.81
C ARG A 333 5.52 -13.36 -8.57
N ILE A 334 4.81 -12.44 -9.20
CA ILE A 334 3.37 -12.29 -9.08
C ILE A 334 2.76 -12.24 -10.48
N GLN A 335 1.81 -13.14 -10.74
CA GLN A 335 0.98 -13.09 -11.93
C GLN A 335 -0.48 -12.95 -11.49
N ALA A 336 -1.13 -11.88 -11.87
CA ALA A 336 -2.53 -11.62 -11.58
C ALA A 336 -3.33 -11.52 -12.87
N ARG A 337 -4.42 -12.29 -12.94
CA ARG A 337 -5.42 -12.24 -14.01
C ARG A 337 -6.68 -11.63 -13.42
N ARG A 338 -7.22 -10.61 -14.08
CA ARG A 338 -8.47 -9.94 -13.69
C ARG A 338 -9.45 -10.02 -14.86
N HIS A 339 -10.71 -10.27 -14.54
CA HIS A 339 -11.84 -10.03 -15.43
C HIS A 339 -12.87 -9.18 -14.71
N GLU A 340 -13.48 -8.27 -15.44
CA GLU A 340 -14.42 -7.34 -14.85
C GLU A 340 -15.63 -7.09 -15.75
N LEU A 341 -16.73 -6.71 -15.09
CA LEU A 341 -17.93 -6.10 -15.66
C LEU A 341 -18.01 -4.67 -15.17
N SER A 342 -18.12 -3.70 -16.04
CA SER A 342 -18.20 -2.29 -15.64
C SER A 342 -19.21 -1.49 -16.45
N THR A 343 -19.75 -0.46 -15.79
CA THR A 343 -20.58 0.57 -16.41
C THR A 343 -19.99 1.94 -16.12
N TRP A 344 -19.84 2.77 -17.14
CA TRP A 344 -19.36 4.13 -17.04
C TRP A 344 -20.50 5.10 -17.21
N PHE A 345 -20.63 6.05 -16.30
CA PHE A 345 -21.71 7.03 -16.30
C PHE A 345 -21.32 8.31 -17.01
N ASN A 346 -22.31 8.96 -17.63
CA ASN A 346 -22.13 10.20 -18.39
C ASN A 346 -22.44 11.46 -17.56
N GLN A 347 -22.62 11.31 -16.25
CA GLN A 347 -23.08 12.38 -15.35
C GLN A 347 -24.47 12.93 -15.73
N ALA A 348 -25.28 12.11 -16.39
CA ALA A 348 -26.62 12.43 -16.88
C ALA A 348 -27.68 11.83 -15.93
N ALA A 349 -27.61 12.18 -14.65
CA ALA A 349 -28.53 11.70 -13.63
C ALA A 349 -30.00 11.94 -14.05
N SER A 350 -30.76 10.86 -14.22
CA SER A 350 -32.18 10.92 -14.66
C SER A 350 -33.11 10.78 -13.47
N GLU A 351 -32.91 9.79 -12.63
CA GLU A 351 -33.62 9.61 -11.35
C GLU A 351 -32.61 9.33 -10.26
N THR A 352 -32.74 9.95 -9.10
CA THR A 352 -31.81 9.76 -7.97
C THR A 352 -32.57 9.80 -6.64
N ALA A 353 -31.99 9.16 -5.63
CA ALA A 353 -32.41 9.26 -4.24
C ALA A 353 -31.19 9.49 -3.35
N TRP A 354 -31.33 10.33 -2.33
CA TRP A 354 -30.20 10.82 -1.54
C TRP A 354 -30.38 10.60 -0.05
N THR A 355 -29.29 10.53 0.69
CA THR A 355 -29.28 10.57 2.16
C THR A 355 -29.59 11.97 2.66
N ASP A 356 -30.07 12.06 3.91
CA ASP A 356 -30.17 13.33 4.63
C ASP A 356 -28.77 13.79 5.09
N GLY A 357 -28.61 15.10 5.22
CA GLY A 357 -27.44 15.71 5.83
C GLY A 357 -26.66 16.62 4.88
N PRO A 358 -25.71 17.37 5.42
CA PRO A 358 -24.96 18.37 4.64
C PRO A 358 -23.94 17.76 3.68
N ILE A 359 -23.65 16.44 3.78
CA ILE A 359 -22.94 15.63 2.79
C ILE A 359 -23.92 14.53 2.39
N ALA A 360 -24.48 14.66 1.20
CA ALA A 360 -25.48 13.75 0.68
C ALA A 360 -24.83 12.73 -0.28
N ALA A 361 -25.01 11.44 0.03
CA ALA A 361 -24.63 10.36 -0.86
C ALA A 361 -25.86 9.79 -1.57
N PRO A 362 -25.72 9.27 -2.81
CA PRO A 362 -26.83 8.61 -3.46
C PRO A 362 -27.18 7.31 -2.73
N THR A 363 -28.46 7.08 -2.49
CA THR A 363 -29.00 5.76 -2.16
C THR A 363 -29.46 5.02 -3.40
N SER A 364 -29.78 5.77 -4.49
CA SER A 364 -30.03 5.24 -5.81
C SER A 364 -29.56 6.25 -6.86
N TYR A 365 -28.92 5.77 -7.92
CA TYR A 365 -28.44 6.58 -9.04
C TYR A 365 -28.84 5.91 -10.35
N THR A 366 -29.61 6.61 -11.19
CA THR A 366 -30.12 6.10 -12.48
C THR A 366 -29.75 7.04 -13.61
N GLU A 367 -29.24 6.46 -14.69
CA GLU A 367 -29.12 7.11 -16.02
C GLU A 367 -30.00 6.39 -17.03
N TYR A 368 -30.78 7.18 -17.80
CA TYR A 368 -31.59 6.67 -18.92
C TYR A 368 -30.73 6.45 -20.17
N ALA A 369 -31.19 5.58 -21.07
CA ALA A 369 -30.55 5.38 -22.35
C ALA A 369 -30.65 6.63 -23.23
N GLY A 370 -29.67 6.82 -24.11
CA GLY A 370 -29.71 7.88 -25.11
C GLY A 370 -30.66 7.56 -26.25
N CYS A 371 -31.33 8.58 -26.80
CA CYS A 371 -32.15 8.51 -28.01
C CYS A 371 -31.68 9.55 -29.01
N PHE A 372 -31.46 9.16 -30.26
CA PHE A 372 -30.96 10.02 -31.33
C PHE A 372 -32.01 10.15 -32.45
N ASN A 373 -32.26 11.36 -32.94
CA ASN A 373 -33.08 11.60 -34.09
C ASN A 373 -32.22 11.88 -35.33
N PRO A 374 -32.13 10.93 -36.30
CA PRO A 374 -31.24 11.09 -37.45
C PRO A 374 -31.69 12.16 -38.44
N ALA A 375 -32.94 12.61 -38.38
CA ALA A 375 -33.48 13.65 -39.28
C ALA A 375 -33.19 15.07 -38.77
N THR A 376 -33.07 15.24 -37.44
CA THR A 376 -32.82 16.55 -36.80
C THR A 376 -31.49 16.60 -36.08
N GLU A 377 -30.77 15.49 -36.02
CA GLU A 377 -29.49 15.31 -35.29
C GLU A 377 -29.57 15.70 -33.82
N GLN A 378 -30.74 15.53 -33.22
CA GLN A 378 -31.00 15.87 -31.81
C GLN A 378 -30.89 14.61 -30.94
N TRP A 379 -30.40 14.81 -29.76
CA TRP A 379 -30.34 13.82 -28.70
C TRP A 379 -31.36 14.12 -27.60
N THR A 380 -31.90 13.06 -27.00
CA THR A 380 -32.73 13.13 -25.80
C THR A 380 -32.54 11.86 -24.97
N ALA A 381 -33.05 11.85 -23.74
CA ALA A 381 -33.11 10.63 -22.95
C ALA A 381 -34.32 9.76 -23.33
N SER A 382 -34.21 8.44 -23.13
CA SER A 382 -35.35 7.50 -23.19
C SER A 382 -36.30 7.73 -22.00
N ASP A 383 -37.41 7.02 -21.98
CA ASP A 383 -38.18 6.82 -20.76
C ASP A 383 -37.53 5.71 -19.86
N PRO A 384 -38.06 5.48 -18.64
CA PRO A 384 -37.56 4.43 -17.74
C PRO A 384 -37.62 3.00 -18.32
N ASN A 385 -38.34 2.77 -19.43
CA ASN A 385 -38.48 1.47 -20.10
C ASN A 385 -37.62 1.34 -21.37
N ASN A 386 -36.63 2.20 -21.57
CA ASN A 386 -35.81 2.31 -22.79
C ASN A 386 -36.60 2.74 -24.05
N VAL A 387 -37.78 3.36 -23.91
CA VAL A 387 -38.56 3.78 -25.06
C VAL A 387 -38.20 5.22 -25.45
N CYS A 388 -37.82 5.38 -26.71
CA CYS A 388 -37.49 6.68 -27.27
C CYS A 388 -38.75 7.44 -27.74
N PRO A 389 -38.79 8.78 -27.72
CA PRO A 389 -39.83 9.60 -28.31
C PRO A 389 -39.97 9.33 -29.82
N ALA A 390 -41.15 9.63 -30.37
CA ALA A 390 -41.42 9.43 -31.78
C ALA A 390 -40.41 10.19 -32.67
N GLY A 391 -39.82 9.50 -33.63
CA GLY A 391 -38.77 10.04 -34.51
C GLY A 391 -37.33 9.89 -33.98
N PHE A 392 -37.17 9.40 -32.77
CA PHE A 392 -35.83 9.07 -32.19
C PHE A 392 -35.57 7.56 -32.19
N GLU A 393 -34.34 7.19 -32.38
CA GLU A 393 -33.86 5.79 -32.33
C GLU A 393 -33.07 5.57 -31.03
N PRO A 394 -33.19 4.40 -30.37
CA PRO A 394 -32.43 4.10 -29.19
C PRO A 394 -30.92 3.97 -29.51
N ARG A 395 -30.09 4.51 -28.66
CA ARG A 395 -28.64 4.37 -28.66
C ARG A 395 -28.24 3.64 -27.40
N TRP A 396 -27.82 2.40 -27.55
CA TRP A 396 -27.40 1.56 -26.43
C TRP A 396 -25.98 1.90 -26.05
N GLY A 397 -25.76 2.15 -24.77
CA GLY A 397 -24.44 2.36 -24.22
C GLY A 397 -23.61 1.09 -24.19
N ASP A 398 -22.34 1.24 -23.94
CA ASP A 398 -21.42 0.13 -23.70
C ASP A 398 -21.67 -0.52 -22.32
N LEU A 399 -21.70 -1.84 -22.29
CA LEU A 399 -21.54 -2.64 -21.10
C LEU A 399 -20.13 -3.20 -21.18
N ALA A 400 -19.20 -2.55 -20.47
CA ALA A 400 -17.80 -2.81 -20.64
C ALA A 400 -17.37 -4.06 -19.84
N MET A 401 -16.51 -4.86 -20.42
CA MET A 401 -15.94 -6.06 -19.82
C MET A 401 -14.46 -6.11 -20.19
N ALA A 402 -13.57 -5.94 -19.23
CA ALA A 402 -12.14 -5.97 -19.51
C ALA A 402 -11.49 -7.22 -18.92
N GLY A 403 -10.40 -7.65 -19.54
CA GLY A 403 -9.49 -8.61 -18.95
C GLY A 403 -8.10 -8.03 -18.84
N SER A 404 -7.41 -8.31 -17.75
CA SER A 404 -6.02 -7.88 -17.55
C SER A 404 -5.11 -9.03 -17.16
N LEU A 405 -3.84 -8.88 -17.54
CA LEU A 405 -2.73 -9.73 -17.13
C LEU A 405 -1.63 -8.84 -16.56
N ASN A 406 -1.43 -8.91 -15.24
CA ASN A 406 -0.37 -8.23 -14.55
C ASN A 406 0.68 -9.26 -14.15
N ALA A 407 1.93 -9.06 -14.56
CA ALA A 407 3.02 -9.98 -14.27
C ALA A 407 4.27 -9.20 -13.88
N THR A 408 4.71 -9.39 -12.64
CA THR A 408 5.82 -8.66 -12.06
C THR A 408 6.78 -9.58 -11.33
N LYS A 409 8.06 -9.24 -11.43
CA LYS A 409 9.14 -9.87 -10.68
C LYS A 409 9.81 -8.82 -9.80
N ASN A 410 9.86 -9.08 -8.49
CA ASN A 410 10.57 -8.27 -7.51
C ASN A 410 11.77 -9.06 -7.00
N GLU A 411 12.96 -8.47 -7.01
CA GLU A 411 14.20 -9.09 -6.59
C GLU A 411 14.95 -8.19 -5.63
N ASN A 412 15.33 -8.72 -4.45
CA ASN A 412 16.16 -8.03 -3.47
C ASN A 412 17.45 -8.82 -3.24
N LYS A 413 18.59 -8.12 -3.25
CA LYS A 413 19.92 -8.66 -2.99
C LYS A 413 20.65 -7.77 -2.00
N SER A 414 21.34 -8.36 -1.04
CA SER A 414 22.21 -7.65 -0.11
C SER A 414 23.48 -8.46 0.13
N LEU A 415 24.62 -7.86 -0.14
CA LEU A 415 25.94 -8.41 0.20
C LEU A 415 26.56 -7.48 1.24
N GLY A 416 26.86 -8.01 2.41
CA GLY A 416 27.41 -7.26 3.53
C GLY A 416 28.71 -7.85 4.06
N PHE A 417 29.62 -6.98 4.45
CA PHE A 417 30.84 -7.32 5.16
C PHE A 417 30.94 -6.49 6.44
N ASN A 418 31.15 -7.17 7.56
CA ASN A 418 31.35 -6.55 8.87
C ASN A 418 32.66 -7.02 9.48
N LEU A 419 33.41 -6.11 10.08
CA LEU A 419 34.64 -6.41 10.82
C LEU A 419 34.52 -5.77 12.22
N ALA A 420 34.35 -6.58 13.23
CA ALA A 420 34.36 -6.17 14.62
C ALA A 420 35.75 -6.40 15.23
N TRP A 421 36.30 -5.38 15.87
CA TRP A 421 37.62 -5.41 16.50
C TRP A 421 37.57 -4.86 17.92
N GLU A 422 37.84 -5.70 18.89
CA GLU A 422 38.13 -5.32 20.26
C GLU A 422 39.60 -4.89 20.37
N ALA A 423 39.86 -3.60 20.08
CA ALA A 423 41.21 -3.03 20.03
C ALA A 423 41.87 -2.99 21.43
N SER A 424 41.07 -2.86 22.49
CA SER A 424 41.48 -2.99 23.91
C SER A 424 40.22 -3.25 24.75
N ASP A 425 40.37 -3.50 26.05
CA ASP A 425 39.25 -3.65 26.96
C ASP A 425 38.33 -2.42 27.01
N ALA A 426 38.85 -1.24 26.62
CA ALA A 426 38.11 0.02 26.60
C ALA A 426 37.64 0.47 25.23
N LEU A 427 38.19 -0.11 24.13
CA LEU A 427 37.91 0.36 22.78
C LEU A 427 37.49 -0.78 21.85
N ARG A 428 36.26 -0.68 21.36
CA ARG A 428 35.75 -1.53 20.27
C ARG A 428 35.54 -0.69 19.02
N LEU A 429 35.93 -1.24 17.88
CA LEU A 429 35.73 -0.63 16.56
C LEU A 429 35.00 -1.61 15.68
N GLU A 430 34.12 -1.09 14.86
CA GLU A 430 33.35 -1.85 13.88
C GLU A 430 33.38 -1.14 12.54
N PHE A 431 33.81 -1.86 11.51
CA PHE A 431 33.69 -1.44 10.12
C PHE A 431 32.61 -2.27 9.45
N ASP A 432 31.66 -1.62 8.80
CA ASP A 432 30.60 -2.27 8.04
C ASP A 432 30.50 -1.67 6.63
N TYR A 433 30.44 -2.54 5.64
CA TYR A 433 30.17 -2.15 4.25
C TYR A 433 29.14 -3.07 3.65
N HIS A 434 28.18 -2.50 2.95
CA HIS A 434 27.26 -3.32 2.16
C HIS A 434 26.91 -2.67 0.84
N ARG A 435 26.58 -3.55 -0.11
CA ARG A 435 25.90 -3.21 -1.35
C ARG A 435 24.61 -3.99 -1.45
N SER A 436 23.51 -3.27 -1.56
CA SER A 436 22.17 -3.85 -1.63
C SER A 436 21.42 -3.30 -2.84
N SER A 437 20.58 -4.12 -3.46
CA SER A 437 19.73 -3.72 -4.58
C SER A 437 18.33 -4.29 -4.42
N ALA A 438 17.33 -3.51 -4.83
CA ALA A 438 15.96 -3.94 -5.02
C ALA A 438 15.55 -3.58 -6.44
N GLU A 439 15.01 -4.54 -7.18
CA GLU A 439 14.65 -4.38 -8.59
C GLU A 439 13.28 -4.98 -8.84
N SER A 440 12.41 -4.22 -9.50
CA SER A 440 11.06 -4.64 -9.89
C SER A 440 10.86 -4.36 -11.37
N GLY A 441 10.32 -5.34 -12.10
CA GLY A 441 10.08 -5.23 -13.53
C GLY A 441 9.02 -6.22 -14.02
N ALA A 442 8.76 -6.19 -15.33
CA ALA A 442 7.81 -7.10 -15.96
C ALA A 442 8.30 -8.56 -15.94
N ASP A 443 7.39 -9.49 -15.71
CA ASP A 443 7.60 -10.95 -15.81
C ASP A 443 6.69 -11.58 -16.88
N SER A 444 6.40 -10.83 -17.93
CA SER A 444 5.60 -11.25 -19.10
C SER A 444 6.16 -10.65 -20.37
N PRO A 445 6.01 -11.33 -21.52
CA PRO A 445 6.41 -10.77 -22.83
C PRO A 445 5.55 -9.57 -23.26
N PHE A 446 4.42 -9.34 -22.58
CA PHE A 446 3.49 -8.27 -22.92
C PHE A 446 3.71 -6.98 -22.11
N GLY A 447 4.59 -7.01 -21.11
CA GLY A 447 4.80 -5.91 -20.15
C GLY A 447 4.35 -6.27 -18.73
N SER A 448 4.43 -5.31 -17.82
CA SER A 448 4.10 -5.51 -16.39
C SER A 448 2.60 -5.44 -16.10
N ASN A 449 1.86 -4.66 -16.89
CA ASN A 449 0.41 -4.49 -16.76
C ASN A 449 -0.25 -4.37 -18.13
N ASN A 450 -1.15 -5.28 -18.44
CA ASN A 450 -1.73 -5.42 -19.75
C ASN A 450 -3.25 -5.57 -19.64
N VAL A 451 -3.99 -4.76 -20.39
CA VAL A 451 -5.45 -4.75 -20.39
C VAL A 451 -5.95 -4.82 -21.81
N ILE A 452 -6.96 -5.65 -22.06
CA ILE A 452 -7.79 -5.63 -23.26
C ILE A 452 -9.19 -5.28 -22.79
N GLY A 453 -9.66 -4.11 -23.23
CA GLY A 453 -11.04 -3.65 -23.04
C GLY A 453 -11.94 -4.30 -24.06
N THR A 454 -13.09 -4.79 -23.63
CA THR A 454 -14.15 -5.35 -24.47
C THR A 454 -15.49 -4.76 -24.04
N ALA A 455 -16.47 -4.79 -24.90
CA ALA A 455 -17.82 -4.36 -24.56
C ALA A 455 -18.87 -5.01 -25.48
N ALA A 456 -20.10 -5.00 -25.00
CA ALA A 456 -21.30 -5.15 -25.79
C ALA A 456 -22.10 -3.84 -25.71
N PHE A 457 -22.55 -3.33 -26.85
CA PHE A 457 -23.34 -2.09 -26.92
C PHE A 457 -24.83 -2.41 -26.75
N VAL A 458 -25.22 -2.80 -25.56
CA VAL A 458 -26.55 -3.27 -25.17
C VAL A 458 -27.07 -2.62 -23.88
N ARG A 459 -26.35 -1.64 -23.33
CA ARG A 459 -26.69 -1.02 -22.07
C ARG A 459 -27.75 0.07 -22.26
N GLY A 460 -28.94 -0.19 -21.71
CA GLY A 460 -30.05 0.75 -21.65
C GLY A 460 -30.09 1.55 -20.34
N VAL A 461 -31.29 1.70 -19.78
CA VAL A 461 -31.47 2.32 -18.45
C VAL A 461 -30.62 1.55 -17.42
N THR A 462 -29.82 2.29 -16.69
CA THR A 462 -28.85 1.74 -15.74
C THR A 462 -29.07 2.36 -14.39
N ASN A 463 -29.23 1.53 -13.36
CA ASN A 463 -29.39 1.97 -11.96
C ASN A 463 -28.35 1.30 -11.07
N VAL A 464 -27.86 2.03 -10.09
CA VAL A 464 -27.10 1.48 -8.97
C VAL A 464 -27.82 1.81 -7.66
N ASP A 465 -28.11 0.80 -6.88
CA ASP A 465 -28.59 0.91 -5.52
C ASP A 465 -27.40 0.89 -4.54
N PHE A 466 -27.19 2.03 -3.86
CA PHE A 466 -26.17 2.24 -2.83
C PHE A 466 -26.77 2.19 -1.41
N SER A 467 -27.99 1.69 -1.24
CA SER A 467 -28.65 1.64 0.08
C SER A 467 -28.03 0.65 1.05
N GLY A 468 -27.31 -0.36 0.56
CA GLY A 468 -26.58 -1.36 1.32
C GLY A 468 -25.08 -1.13 1.38
N ASP A 469 -24.35 -2.09 1.97
CA ASP A 469 -22.86 -2.08 2.05
C ASP A 469 -22.21 -2.46 0.71
N PHE A 470 -22.96 -3.05 -0.20
CA PHE A 470 -22.55 -3.46 -1.54
C PHE A 470 -23.40 -2.69 -2.58
N PRO A 471 -22.77 -2.03 -3.58
CA PRO A 471 -23.49 -1.34 -4.64
C PRO A 471 -24.09 -2.37 -5.61
N VAL A 472 -25.42 -2.33 -5.82
CA VAL A 472 -26.16 -3.30 -6.66
C VAL A 472 -26.52 -2.67 -8.00
N LEU A 473 -25.89 -3.17 -9.07
CA LEU A 473 -26.12 -2.75 -10.46
C LEU A 473 -27.37 -3.39 -11.02
N SER A 474 -28.19 -2.60 -11.69
CA SER A 474 -29.29 -3.05 -12.54
C SER A 474 -29.17 -2.45 -13.93
N VAL A 475 -29.29 -3.25 -14.97
CA VAL A 475 -29.22 -2.82 -16.38
C VAL A 475 -30.43 -3.33 -17.12
N LEU A 476 -31.16 -2.43 -17.77
CA LEU A 476 -32.22 -2.80 -18.69
C LEU A 476 -31.64 -3.03 -20.10
N LEU A 477 -31.68 -4.27 -20.55
CA LEU A 477 -31.21 -4.66 -21.88
C LEU A 477 -32.24 -4.35 -22.99
N PRO A 478 -31.86 -4.39 -24.28
CA PRO A 478 -32.76 -4.26 -25.41
C PRO A 478 -33.94 -5.24 -25.35
N PRO A 479 -35.13 -4.89 -25.88
CA PRO A 479 -36.31 -5.75 -25.85
C PRO A 479 -36.04 -7.14 -26.42
N GLY A 480 -36.37 -8.20 -25.65
CA GLY A 480 -36.18 -9.59 -26.05
C GLY A 480 -34.79 -10.16 -25.76
N MET A 481 -33.92 -9.39 -25.03
CA MET A 481 -32.64 -9.85 -24.58
C MET A 481 -32.67 -10.00 -23.05
N ASP A 482 -32.44 -11.24 -22.55
CA ASP A 482 -32.39 -11.52 -21.10
C ASP A 482 -30.95 -11.52 -20.55
N SER A 483 -29.95 -11.65 -21.42
CA SER A 483 -28.52 -11.64 -21.10
C SER A 483 -27.70 -11.17 -22.31
N VAL A 484 -26.46 -10.76 -22.10
CA VAL A 484 -25.53 -10.40 -23.17
C VAL A 484 -25.16 -11.65 -24.00
N GLY A 485 -25.26 -11.59 -25.33
CA GLY A 485 -24.83 -12.65 -26.24
C GLY A 485 -23.33 -12.55 -26.59
N ALA A 486 -22.69 -13.69 -26.87
CA ALA A 486 -21.31 -13.72 -27.36
C ALA A 486 -21.14 -12.97 -28.70
N ASP A 487 -22.18 -13.03 -29.54
CA ASP A 487 -22.28 -12.34 -30.82
C ASP A 487 -22.37 -10.80 -30.71
N GLN A 488 -22.48 -10.26 -29.50
CA GLN A 488 -22.48 -8.82 -29.21
C GLN A 488 -21.10 -8.32 -28.75
N MET A 489 -20.18 -9.23 -28.43
CA MET A 489 -18.90 -8.88 -27.80
C MET A 489 -17.84 -8.46 -28.83
N MET A 490 -17.14 -7.36 -28.54
CA MET A 490 -16.03 -6.87 -29.35
C MET A 490 -14.93 -6.26 -28.49
N VAL A 491 -13.72 -6.13 -29.02
CA VAL A 491 -12.63 -5.37 -28.38
C VAL A 491 -12.83 -3.87 -28.64
N THR A 492 -12.77 -3.07 -27.58
CA THR A 492 -13.03 -1.62 -27.62
C THR A 492 -11.83 -0.78 -27.21
N GLY A 493 -10.77 -1.40 -26.71
CA GLY A 493 -9.56 -0.69 -26.34
C GLY A 493 -8.48 -1.62 -25.81
N SER A 494 -7.29 -1.10 -25.56
CA SER A 494 -6.21 -1.83 -24.96
C SER A 494 -5.23 -0.91 -24.27
N SER A 495 -4.56 -1.42 -23.23
CA SER A 495 -3.46 -0.74 -22.58
C SER A 495 -2.37 -1.78 -22.27
N PHE A 496 -1.18 -1.56 -22.82
CA PHE A 496 0.00 -2.40 -22.58
C PHE A 496 1.08 -1.54 -21.99
N ARG A 497 1.48 -1.84 -20.75
CA ARG A 497 2.37 -1.00 -19.94
C ARG A 497 3.56 -1.80 -19.48
N ASN A 498 4.72 -1.16 -19.47
CA ASN A 498 5.93 -1.71 -18.92
C ASN A 498 6.51 -0.72 -17.92
N SER A 499 6.52 -1.11 -16.64
CA SER A 499 7.07 -0.33 -15.54
C SER A 499 8.33 -1.00 -15.02
N TYR A 500 9.27 -0.19 -14.56
CA TYR A 500 10.54 -0.64 -14.01
C TYR A 500 10.95 0.25 -12.84
N MET A 501 11.42 -0.37 -11.76
CA MET A 501 12.05 0.32 -10.66
C MET A 501 13.30 -0.43 -10.21
N LYS A 502 14.38 0.31 -9.95
CA LYS A 502 15.57 -0.22 -9.30
C LYS A 502 16.09 0.77 -8.28
N SER A 503 16.36 0.28 -7.07
CA SER A 503 17.02 1.04 -6.02
C SER A 503 18.28 0.31 -5.59
N GLU A 504 19.41 0.99 -5.51
CA GLU A 504 20.71 0.46 -5.08
C GLU A 504 21.22 1.30 -3.92
N VAL A 505 21.77 0.65 -2.90
CA VAL A 505 22.38 1.29 -1.72
C VAL A 505 23.79 0.75 -1.57
N ASP A 506 24.78 1.65 -1.66
CA ASP A 506 26.17 1.42 -1.28
C ASP A 506 26.43 2.19 0.02
N GLN A 507 26.70 1.51 1.12
CA GLN A 507 26.93 2.15 2.42
C GLN A 507 28.18 1.62 3.10
N GLY A 508 29.02 2.54 3.56
CA GLY A 508 30.16 2.26 4.42
C GLY A 508 30.03 2.97 5.76
N GLN A 509 30.26 2.27 6.85
CA GLN A 509 30.15 2.78 8.22
C GLN A 509 31.39 2.41 9.02
N LEU A 510 31.87 3.34 9.84
CA LEU A 510 32.85 3.08 10.88
C LEU A 510 32.27 3.55 12.20
N ARG A 511 32.11 2.63 13.14
CA ARG A 511 31.58 2.88 14.48
C ARG A 511 32.63 2.57 15.52
N GLY A 512 32.62 3.27 16.64
CA GLY A 512 33.46 3.03 17.77
C GLY A 512 32.71 3.15 19.08
N ARG A 513 33.09 2.35 20.04
CA ARG A 513 32.68 2.43 21.45
C ARG A 513 33.93 2.56 22.31
N PHE A 514 33.94 3.57 23.18
CA PHE A 514 35.03 3.81 24.10
C PHE A 514 34.49 3.93 25.54
N ASP A 515 34.82 2.93 26.35
CA ASP A 515 34.48 2.87 27.75
C ASP A 515 35.62 3.57 28.54
N PHE A 516 35.43 4.81 29.00
CA PHE A 516 36.49 5.65 29.58
C PHE A 516 36.44 5.78 31.11
N ALA A 517 35.34 5.38 31.73
CA ALA A 517 35.18 5.28 33.18
C ALA A 517 34.09 4.25 33.51
N ASP A 518 34.06 3.84 34.79
CA ASP A 518 32.97 3.02 35.30
C ASP A 518 31.63 3.68 35.00
N TYR A 519 30.71 2.95 34.36
CA TYR A 519 29.38 3.44 33.94
C TYR A 519 29.39 4.60 32.94
N SER A 520 30.54 4.91 32.29
CA SER A 520 30.67 5.97 31.31
C SER A 520 31.24 5.44 29.99
N ARG A 521 30.49 5.65 28.90
CA ARG A 521 30.98 5.29 27.56
C ARG A 521 30.65 6.35 26.53
N LEU A 522 31.45 6.38 25.46
CA LEU A 522 31.27 7.21 24.31
C LEU A 522 31.07 6.29 23.08
N ASP A 523 29.91 6.40 22.42
CA ASP A 523 29.66 5.81 21.12
C ASP A 523 29.87 6.89 20.05
N PHE A 524 30.58 6.58 18.97
CA PHE A 524 30.86 7.52 17.88
C PHE A 524 30.93 6.80 16.54
N GLY A 525 30.76 7.55 15.46
CA GLY A 525 30.90 6.95 14.13
C GLY A 525 30.74 7.94 12.99
N VAL A 526 31.11 7.46 11.80
CA VAL A 526 30.93 8.13 10.53
C VAL A 526 30.33 7.16 9.54
N ALA A 527 29.51 7.68 8.62
CA ALA A 527 28.94 6.87 7.54
C ALA A 527 28.90 7.65 6.23
N TYR A 528 29.02 6.92 5.14
CA TYR A 528 28.76 7.40 3.79
C TYR A 528 27.75 6.45 3.14
N THR A 529 26.69 7.03 2.58
CA THR A 529 25.62 6.29 1.91
C THR A 529 25.36 6.89 0.54
N ASP A 530 25.39 6.06 -0.49
CA ASP A 530 25.08 6.42 -1.87
C ASP A 530 23.85 5.62 -2.31
N VAL A 531 22.74 6.29 -2.56
CA VAL A 531 21.48 5.68 -2.98
C VAL A 531 21.19 6.06 -4.42
N HIS A 532 21.10 5.08 -5.29
CA HIS A 532 20.68 5.25 -6.67
C HIS A 532 19.27 4.69 -6.84
N ASN A 533 18.34 5.53 -7.29
CA ASN A 533 17.00 5.11 -7.65
C ASN A 533 16.74 5.40 -9.12
N ARG A 534 16.21 4.41 -9.83
CA ARG A 534 15.72 4.55 -11.20
C ARG A 534 14.27 4.10 -11.26
N THR A 535 13.38 4.95 -11.77
CA THR A 535 12.02 4.61 -12.11
C THR A 535 11.79 4.91 -13.59
N ALA A 536 11.22 3.95 -14.31
CA ALA A 536 11.00 4.10 -15.74
C ALA A 536 9.69 3.43 -16.15
N TYR A 537 9.03 3.98 -17.16
CA TYR A 537 7.86 3.34 -17.74
C TYR A 537 7.63 3.75 -19.19
N ASN A 538 6.86 2.94 -19.87
CA ASN A 538 6.24 3.25 -21.16
C ASN A 538 4.90 2.52 -21.27
N PHE A 539 4.13 2.94 -22.24
CA PHE A 539 2.86 2.28 -22.52
C PHE A 539 2.42 2.52 -23.97
N THR A 540 1.57 1.61 -24.46
CA THR A 540 0.71 1.79 -25.62
C THR A 540 -0.71 1.70 -25.11
N GLN A 541 -1.52 2.72 -25.37
CA GLN A 541 -2.94 2.71 -25.05
C GLN A 541 -3.76 3.09 -26.27
N ARG A 542 -4.86 2.37 -26.45
CA ARG A 542 -5.85 2.57 -27.51
C ARG A 542 -7.23 2.69 -26.88
N ASP A 543 -7.85 3.82 -27.04
CA ASP A 543 -9.23 4.11 -26.61
C ASP A 543 -10.13 4.15 -27.84
N ASP A 544 -10.40 2.99 -28.37
CA ASP A 544 -11.23 2.85 -29.57
C ASP A 544 -12.68 2.52 -29.16
N TRP A 545 -13.30 3.40 -28.43
CA TRP A 545 -14.61 3.23 -27.77
C TRP A 545 -15.77 2.86 -28.69
N GLY A 546 -15.67 3.02 -29.94
CA GLY A 546 -16.64 2.55 -30.94
C GLY A 546 -16.16 1.33 -31.73
N GLY A 547 -15.02 0.74 -31.36
CA GLY A 547 -14.30 -0.25 -32.14
C GLY A 547 -13.47 0.39 -33.26
N PHE A 548 -12.70 -0.41 -33.96
CA PHE A 548 -11.77 0.06 -35.01
C PHE A 548 -12.41 0.19 -36.42
N GLY A 549 -13.73 0.37 -36.49
CA GLY A 549 -14.48 0.25 -37.75
C GLY A 549 -14.86 -1.19 -38.09
N GLY A 550 -14.50 -2.17 -37.25
CA GLY A 550 -14.99 -3.53 -37.20
C GLY A 550 -16.15 -3.66 -36.20
N GLY A 551 -16.73 -4.85 -36.11
CA GLY A 551 -17.84 -5.14 -35.19
C GLY A 551 -17.66 -6.48 -34.48
N ALA A 552 -18.66 -6.89 -33.71
CA ALA A 552 -18.66 -8.18 -33.02
C ALA A 552 -18.41 -9.37 -33.98
N ALA A 553 -18.81 -9.27 -35.22
CA ALA A 553 -18.59 -10.32 -36.25
C ALA A 553 -17.10 -10.59 -36.56
N ASP A 554 -16.19 -9.70 -36.19
CA ASP A 554 -14.73 -9.90 -36.35
C ASP A 554 -14.14 -10.81 -35.26
N TYR A 555 -14.91 -11.11 -34.21
CA TYR A 555 -14.50 -11.91 -33.06
C TYR A 555 -15.33 -13.19 -32.97
N PRO A 556 -14.73 -14.38 -33.16
CA PRO A 556 -15.46 -15.64 -33.03
C PRO A 556 -16.09 -15.85 -31.68
N ASP A 557 -17.32 -16.37 -31.61
CA ASP A 557 -18.07 -16.57 -30.36
C ASP A 557 -17.37 -17.50 -29.37
N ASP A 558 -16.50 -18.42 -29.85
CA ASP A 558 -15.75 -19.35 -29.01
C ASP A 558 -14.55 -18.71 -28.26
N LEU A 559 -14.29 -17.41 -28.45
CA LEU A 559 -13.39 -16.61 -27.62
C LEU A 559 -13.98 -16.31 -26.23
N TRP A 560 -15.32 -16.28 -26.17
CA TRP A 560 -16.05 -15.75 -25.01
C TRP A 560 -16.63 -16.88 -24.16
N ILE A 561 -16.33 -16.85 -22.86
CA ILE A 561 -16.83 -17.81 -21.89
C ILE A 561 -17.81 -17.08 -20.98
N ALA A 562 -19.12 -17.37 -21.17
CA ALA A 562 -20.17 -16.73 -20.38
C ALA A 562 -20.12 -17.15 -18.89
N ASP A 563 -20.31 -16.21 -17.99
CA ASP A 563 -20.43 -16.43 -16.56
C ASP A 563 -21.35 -15.37 -15.93
N ASP A 564 -21.60 -15.52 -14.62
CA ASP A 564 -22.37 -14.58 -13.81
C ASP A 564 -21.49 -14.08 -12.65
N ILE A 565 -21.04 -12.82 -12.75
CA ILE A 565 -20.10 -12.22 -11.79
C ILE A 565 -20.75 -11.99 -10.41
N SER A 566 -22.08 -11.82 -10.33
CA SER A 566 -22.78 -11.49 -9.09
C SER A 566 -22.65 -12.58 -8.02
N ARG A 567 -22.45 -13.84 -8.42
CA ARG A 567 -22.34 -14.99 -7.51
C ARG A 567 -20.98 -15.09 -6.77
N TYR A 568 -20.01 -14.26 -7.14
CA TYR A 568 -18.68 -14.24 -6.51
C TYR A 568 -18.53 -13.23 -5.38
N PHE A 569 -19.66 -12.67 -4.91
CA PHE A 569 -19.70 -11.66 -3.83
C PHE A 569 -20.58 -12.11 -2.65
N ASP A 570 -20.52 -13.37 -2.30
CA ASP A 570 -21.42 -14.03 -1.35
C ASP A 570 -21.30 -13.52 0.10
N GLN A 571 -20.21 -12.84 0.47
CA GLN A 571 -20.06 -12.17 1.77
C GLN A 571 -20.89 -10.87 1.88
N PHE A 572 -21.30 -10.28 0.75
CA PHE A 572 -22.04 -9.03 0.76
C PHE A 572 -23.54 -9.27 0.58
N PRO A 573 -24.37 -8.92 1.59
CA PRO A 573 -25.82 -9.05 1.48
C PRO A 573 -26.38 -8.29 0.28
N GLY A 574 -27.24 -8.94 -0.52
CA GLY A 574 -27.87 -8.33 -1.68
C GLY A 574 -27.10 -8.42 -2.99
N SER A 575 -25.84 -8.84 -2.98
CA SER A 575 -24.99 -8.95 -4.19
C SER A 575 -25.59 -9.86 -5.27
N GLY A 576 -26.29 -10.94 -4.89
CA GLY A 576 -26.97 -11.84 -5.83
C GLY A 576 -28.12 -11.20 -6.63
N ASN A 577 -28.54 -9.97 -6.32
CA ASN A 577 -29.53 -9.20 -7.10
C ASN A 577 -28.85 -8.32 -8.16
N ALA A 578 -27.50 -8.24 -8.18
CA ALA A 578 -26.80 -7.43 -9.13
C ALA A 578 -26.85 -8.05 -10.54
N PHE A 579 -26.87 -7.17 -11.55
CA PHE A 579 -26.70 -7.61 -12.95
C PHE A 579 -25.32 -8.27 -13.09
N GLY A 580 -25.31 -9.56 -13.46
CA GLY A 580 -24.10 -10.38 -13.39
C GLY A 580 -23.61 -10.92 -14.75
N SER A 581 -24.35 -10.72 -15.84
CA SER A 581 -23.99 -11.26 -17.17
C SER A 581 -22.66 -10.67 -17.65
N PHE A 582 -21.63 -11.49 -17.75
CA PHE A 582 -20.30 -11.06 -18.23
C PHE A 582 -19.56 -12.21 -18.93
N TYR A 583 -18.44 -11.88 -19.57
CA TYR A 583 -17.63 -12.83 -20.30
C TYR A 583 -16.20 -12.85 -19.81
N LEU A 584 -15.67 -14.07 -19.66
CA LEU A 584 -14.26 -14.37 -19.51
C LEU A 584 -13.65 -14.70 -20.87
N PHE A 585 -12.33 -14.57 -21.00
CA PHE A 585 -11.59 -14.95 -22.18
C PHE A 585 -10.13 -15.32 -21.85
N ASP A 586 -9.49 -16.09 -22.71
CA ASP A 586 -8.04 -16.27 -22.65
C ASP A 586 -7.35 -15.02 -23.22
N PHE A 587 -6.51 -14.38 -22.39
CA PHE A 587 -5.88 -13.10 -22.72
C PHE A 587 -5.02 -13.16 -24.00
N ALA A 588 -4.19 -14.20 -24.14
CA ALA A 588 -3.29 -14.33 -25.29
C ALA A 588 -4.08 -14.59 -26.57
N ARG A 589 -5.09 -15.45 -26.53
CA ARG A 589 -5.95 -15.80 -27.66
C ARG A 589 -6.79 -14.60 -28.12
N LEU A 590 -7.36 -13.82 -27.18
CA LEU A 590 -8.09 -12.59 -27.54
C LEU A 590 -7.16 -11.53 -28.11
N ARG A 591 -5.93 -11.39 -27.56
CA ARG A 591 -4.91 -10.48 -28.11
C ARG A 591 -4.60 -10.83 -29.58
N GLU A 592 -4.42 -12.11 -29.93
CA GLU A 592 -4.17 -12.53 -31.31
C GLU A 592 -5.35 -12.20 -32.23
N ALA A 593 -6.58 -12.44 -31.77
CA ALA A 593 -7.79 -12.08 -32.53
C ALA A 593 -7.89 -10.55 -32.73
N ALA A 594 -7.59 -9.77 -31.72
CA ALA A 594 -7.60 -8.31 -31.80
C ALA A 594 -6.54 -7.76 -32.76
N ILE A 595 -5.33 -8.34 -32.76
CA ILE A 595 -4.29 -8.02 -33.76
C ILE A 595 -4.77 -8.33 -35.18
N ALA A 596 -5.38 -9.50 -35.37
CA ALA A 596 -5.90 -9.90 -36.69
C ALA A 596 -7.02 -8.95 -37.15
N ALA A 597 -7.97 -8.60 -36.28
CA ALA A 597 -9.05 -7.65 -36.59
C ALA A 597 -8.52 -6.26 -36.99
N ARG A 598 -7.35 -5.86 -36.48
CA ARG A 598 -6.64 -4.61 -36.83
C ARG A 598 -5.71 -4.75 -38.05
N GLY A 599 -5.81 -5.80 -38.80
CA GLY A 599 -4.96 -6.00 -39.99
C GLY A 599 -3.52 -6.36 -39.71
N GLY A 600 -3.23 -6.91 -38.51
CA GLY A 600 -1.89 -7.35 -38.08
C GLY A 600 -1.09 -6.30 -37.31
N ASP A 601 -1.73 -5.26 -36.80
CA ASP A 601 -1.05 -4.22 -35.98
C ASP A 601 -0.67 -4.76 -34.59
N GLU A 602 0.45 -5.48 -34.49
CA GLU A 602 0.96 -6.04 -33.23
C GLU A 602 1.43 -4.93 -32.27
N ALA A 603 1.90 -3.79 -32.78
CA ALA A 603 2.40 -2.70 -31.96
C ALA A 603 1.29 -2.04 -31.11
N ALA A 604 0.04 -2.17 -31.50
CA ALA A 604 -1.11 -1.72 -30.71
C ALA A 604 -1.33 -2.54 -29.43
N TYR A 605 -0.72 -3.72 -29.32
CA TYR A 605 -0.91 -4.72 -28.27
C TYR A 605 0.41 -5.15 -27.63
N LEU A 606 1.39 -4.24 -27.59
CA LEU A 606 2.67 -4.36 -26.90
C LEU A 606 3.11 -2.98 -26.40
N PRO A 607 3.81 -2.90 -25.26
CA PRO A 607 4.48 -1.65 -24.88
C PRO A 607 5.63 -1.37 -25.84
N PRO A 608 6.01 -0.11 -26.06
CA PRO A 608 7.20 0.23 -26.83
C PRO A 608 8.46 -0.43 -26.22
N PRO A 609 9.49 -0.76 -27.03
CA PRO A 609 10.68 -1.45 -26.53
C PRO A 609 11.56 -0.58 -25.63
N ASN A 610 11.46 0.72 -25.72
CA ASN A 610 12.23 1.68 -24.91
C ASN A 610 11.32 2.46 -23.98
N PHE A 611 11.80 2.77 -22.80
CA PHE A 611 11.09 3.62 -21.85
C PHE A 611 11.00 5.06 -22.38
N SER A 612 9.79 5.60 -22.43
CA SER A 612 9.53 7.01 -22.74
C SER A 612 9.72 7.93 -21.54
N THR A 613 9.61 7.38 -20.36
CA THR A 613 9.94 8.09 -19.11
C THR A 613 11.00 7.27 -18.36
N ASP A 614 12.12 7.90 -18.04
CA ASP A 614 13.23 7.31 -17.27
C ASP A 614 13.75 8.37 -16.30
N ARG A 615 13.55 8.15 -15.01
CA ARG A 615 13.93 9.05 -13.94
C ARG A 615 15.01 8.39 -13.10
N ARG A 616 16.12 9.10 -12.89
CA ARG A 616 17.29 8.62 -12.17
C ARG A 616 17.64 9.62 -11.09
N THR A 617 17.49 9.21 -9.84
CA THR A 617 17.78 10.04 -8.68
C THR A 617 18.92 9.43 -7.89
N ASN A 618 19.89 10.23 -7.54
CA ASN A 618 21.02 9.87 -6.71
C ASN A 618 21.04 10.73 -5.46
N GLU A 619 21.07 10.10 -4.28
CA GLU A 619 21.23 10.75 -2.97
C GLU A 619 22.56 10.32 -2.37
N LYS A 620 23.43 11.26 -2.06
CA LYS A 620 24.73 11.03 -1.41
C LYS A 620 24.73 11.68 -0.04
N SER A 621 24.72 10.83 0.99
CA SER A 621 24.68 11.26 2.39
C SER A 621 25.99 11.00 3.08
N LYS A 622 26.46 11.99 3.83
CA LYS A 622 27.62 11.90 4.75
C LYS A 622 27.12 12.21 6.14
N SER A 623 27.49 11.40 7.09
CA SER A 623 27.06 11.63 8.48
C SER A 623 28.16 11.32 9.48
N ALA A 624 28.08 11.99 10.62
CA ALA A 624 28.91 11.71 11.80
C ALA A 624 28.03 11.83 13.04
N PHE A 625 28.32 10.99 14.06
CA PHE A 625 27.62 11.06 15.32
C PHE A 625 28.57 10.86 16.51
N VAL A 626 28.16 11.39 17.64
CA VAL A 626 28.72 11.11 18.97
C VAL A 626 27.58 10.99 19.97
N GLN A 627 27.65 10.01 20.88
CA GLN A 627 26.68 9.78 21.94
C GLN A 627 27.43 9.40 23.22
N TRP A 628 27.14 10.15 24.28
CA TRP A 628 27.64 9.87 25.63
C TRP A 628 26.55 9.11 26.39
N ASN A 629 26.96 8.01 27.04
CA ASN A 629 26.10 7.19 27.87
C ASN A 629 26.69 7.17 29.28
N GLN A 630 25.85 7.40 30.28
CA GLN A 630 26.26 7.43 31.69
C GLN A 630 25.15 6.90 32.56
N THR A 631 25.51 6.02 33.51
CA THR A 631 24.65 5.64 34.61
C THR A 631 25.02 6.45 35.87
N PHE A 632 24.03 7.09 36.49
CA PHE A 632 24.15 7.83 37.74
C PHE A 632 23.46 7.06 38.85
N GLU A 633 24.19 6.76 39.90
CA GLU A 633 23.70 6.13 41.12
C GLU A 633 23.16 7.20 42.10
N LEU A 634 21.91 7.65 41.87
CA LEU A 634 21.25 8.70 42.68
C LEU A 634 20.33 8.14 43.77
N GLY A 635 20.64 6.93 44.28
CA GLY A 635 19.73 6.16 45.15
C GLY A 635 18.71 5.33 44.35
N MET A 636 18.47 5.72 43.12
CA MET A 636 17.83 4.98 42.06
C MET A 636 18.72 5.13 40.81
N PRO A 637 19.07 4.05 40.13
CA PRO A 637 19.89 4.13 38.91
C PRO A 637 19.20 4.97 37.84
N LEU A 638 19.93 5.95 37.31
CA LEU A 638 19.48 6.79 36.17
C LEU A 638 20.47 6.64 35.03
N ASP A 639 20.05 5.97 33.95
CA ASP A 639 20.80 5.93 32.72
C ASP A 639 20.46 7.14 31.85
N VAL A 640 21.49 7.79 31.34
CA VAL A 640 21.39 8.95 30.45
C VAL A 640 22.17 8.66 29.18
N ALA A 641 21.52 8.80 28.04
CA ALA A 641 22.17 8.79 26.73
C ALA A 641 21.93 10.14 26.03
N LEU A 642 23.00 10.90 25.82
CA LEU A 642 22.97 12.20 25.15
C LEU A 642 23.79 12.13 23.87
N GLY A 643 23.16 12.37 22.75
CA GLY A 643 23.81 12.24 21.45
C GLY A 643 23.49 13.38 20.49
N VAL A 644 24.31 13.50 19.48
CA VAL A 644 24.05 14.35 18.32
C VAL A 644 24.58 13.69 17.06
N ARG A 645 23.81 13.78 15.99
CA ARG A 645 24.18 13.36 14.64
C ARG A 645 24.11 14.56 13.71
N TYR A 646 25.13 14.71 12.89
CA TYR A 646 25.12 15.62 11.73
C TYR A 646 25.01 14.80 10.45
N GLU A 647 24.17 15.23 9.53
CA GLU A 647 24.02 14.61 8.23
C GLU A 647 23.84 15.67 7.16
N GLU A 648 24.58 15.52 6.04
CA GLU A 648 24.51 16.32 4.83
C GLU A 648 24.19 15.39 3.66
N THR A 649 23.22 15.77 2.81
CA THR A 649 22.78 14.99 1.64
C THR A 649 22.72 15.85 0.40
N ASP A 650 23.40 15.42 -0.66
CA ASP A 650 23.30 15.95 -2.01
C ASP A 650 22.33 15.12 -2.84
N VAL A 651 21.38 15.77 -3.51
CA VAL A 651 20.39 15.13 -4.38
C VAL A 651 20.63 15.55 -5.83
N THR A 652 20.74 14.59 -6.73
CA THR A 652 20.79 14.82 -8.18
C THR A 652 19.72 13.99 -8.85
N SER A 653 18.80 14.64 -9.57
CA SER A 653 17.75 13.98 -10.32
C SER A 653 17.85 14.29 -11.80
N SER A 654 17.96 13.25 -12.63
CA SER A 654 17.95 13.31 -14.09
C SER A 654 16.72 12.58 -14.60
N ALA A 655 15.88 13.27 -15.40
CA ALA A 655 14.66 12.69 -15.93
C ALA A 655 14.63 12.80 -17.46
N LEU A 656 14.41 11.67 -18.12
CA LEU A 656 14.01 11.59 -19.52
C LEU A 656 12.48 11.68 -19.54
N VAL A 657 11.94 12.71 -20.16
CA VAL A 657 10.49 12.92 -20.24
C VAL A 657 10.09 13.29 -21.67
N PRO A 658 8.93 12.79 -22.15
CA PRO A 658 8.41 13.17 -23.46
C PRO A 658 8.07 14.66 -23.49
N ILE A 659 8.44 15.35 -24.57
CA ILE A 659 8.11 16.76 -24.75
C ILE A 659 6.74 16.85 -25.43
N PRO A 660 5.73 17.49 -24.82
CA PRO A 660 4.43 17.64 -25.46
C PRO A 660 4.52 18.58 -26.67
N THR A 661 4.00 18.16 -27.82
CA THR A 661 4.09 18.89 -29.11
C THR A 661 2.75 19.27 -29.69
N GLY A 662 1.65 18.64 -29.25
CA GLY A 662 0.31 18.92 -29.73
C GLY A 662 -0.78 18.38 -28.80
N LEU A 663 -2.00 18.85 -28.99
CA LEU A 663 -3.19 18.40 -28.31
C LEU A 663 -4.28 18.19 -29.36
N VAL A 664 -4.89 17.00 -29.38
CA VAL A 664 -5.97 16.67 -30.29
C VAL A 664 -7.22 16.24 -29.53
N TRP A 665 -8.36 16.72 -29.95
CA TRP A 665 -9.68 16.36 -29.43
C TRP A 665 -10.15 15.06 -30.08
N ALA A 666 -10.06 13.93 -29.36
CA ALA A 666 -10.29 12.59 -29.88
C ALA A 666 -11.72 12.07 -29.67
N GLY A 667 -12.35 12.37 -28.54
CA GLY A 667 -13.73 11.98 -28.21
C GLY A 667 -14.52 13.15 -27.61
N ASN A 668 -15.77 12.96 -27.21
CA ASN A 668 -16.60 14.06 -26.69
C ASN A 668 -15.96 14.78 -25.48
N ASN A 669 -15.33 14.04 -24.60
CA ASN A 669 -14.59 14.58 -23.45
C ASN A 669 -13.09 14.25 -23.49
N GLU A 670 -12.65 13.50 -24.45
CA GLU A 670 -11.31 12.93 -24.52
C GLU A 670 -10.40 13.76 -25.42
N PHE A 671 -9.28 14.14 -24.86
CA PHE A 671 -8.17 14.78 -25.57
C PHE A 671 -6.93 13.92 -25.41
N THR A 672 -6.11 13.87 -26.45
CA THR A 672 -4.83 13.16 -26.46
C THR A 672 -3.70 14.14 -26.69
N VAL A 673 -2.72 14.15 -25.80
CA VAL A 673 -1.48 14.91 -25.97
C VAL A 673 -0.56 14.15 -26.91
N GLN A 674 -0.06 14.83 -27.92
CA GLN A 674 0.97 14.31 -28.81
C GLN A 674 2.34 14.67 -28.28
N PHE A 675 3.27 13.72 -28.27
CA PHE A 675 4.62 13.90 -27.77
C PHE A 675 5.63 13.85 -28.91
N GLY A 676 6.66 14.68 -28.80
CA GLY A 676 7.86 14.68 -29.60
C GLY A 676 8.99 13.85 -28.98
N PRO A 677 10.24 14.06 -29.41
CA PRO A 677 11.39 13.36 -28.84
C PRO A 677 11.54 13.63 -27.36
N GLU A 678 11.99 12.59 -26.63
CA GLU A 678 12.36 12.71 -25.24
C GLU A 678 13.72 13.40 -25.06
N ASP A 679 13.92 14.12 -23.96
CA ASP A 679 15.22 14.68 -23.58
C ASP A 679 15.46 14.57 -22.08
N PHE A 680 16.73 14.45 -21.67
CA PHE A 680 17.13 14.41 -20.28
C PHE A 680 17.29 15.81 -19.69
N THR A 681 16.57 16.06 -18.60
CA THR A 681 16.75 17.24 -17.76
C THR A 681 17.35 16.85 -16.43
N THR A 682 18.28 17.65 -15.89
CA THR A 682 18.92 17.35 -14.59
C THR A 682 18.74 18.53 -13.63
N LEU A 683 18.18 18.21 -12.47
CA LEU A 683 18.01 19.12 -11.35
C LEU A 683 18.85 18.66 -10.16
N ARG A 684 19.21 19.59 -9.27
CA ARG A 684 20.02 19.32 -8.07
C ARG A 684 19.45 20.04 -6.87
N GLY A 685 19.63 19.43 -5.71
CA GLY A 685 19.32 20.00 -4.42
C GLY A 685 20.25 19.46 -3.35
N SER A 686 20.24 20.07 -2.18
CA SER A 686 20.97 19.58 -1.01
C SER A 686 20.32 20.07 0.27
N TYR A 687 20.57 19.34 1.35
CA TYR A 687 20.12 19.70 2.69
C TYR A 687 21.08 19.15 3.74
N ASP A 688 21.09 19.77 4.93
CA ASP A 688 21.82 19.30 6.09
C ASP A 688 21.01 19.47 7.37
N TYR A 689 21.25 18.59 8.35
CA TYR A 689 20.56 18.57 9.64
C TYR A 689 21.48 18.23 10.80
N TRP A 690 21.22 18.90 11.92
CA TRP A 690 21.74 18.53 13.25
C TRP A 690 20.62 17.86 14.05
N LEU A 691 20.81 16.61 14.45
CA LEU A 691 19.81 15.76 15.06
C LEU A 691 20.23 15.38 16.49
N PRO A 692 19.86 16.20 17.50
CA PRO A 692 20.11 15.87 18.90
C PRO A 692 19.20 14.75 19.37
N SER A 693 19.68 13.95 20.35
CA SER A 693 18.89 12.92 21.03
C SER A 693 19.25 12.87 22.51
N LEU A 694 18.25 12.65 23.35
CA LEU A 694 18.37 12.44 24.79
C LEU A 694 17.43 11.31 25.21
N ASP A 695 17.98 10.25 25.78
CA ASP A 695 17.21 9.19 26.42
C ASP A 695 17.55 9.13 27.92
N LEU A 696 16.51 9.03 28.74
CA LEU A 696 16.56 8.86 30.17
C LEU A 696 15.85 7.58 30.57
N ARG A 697 16.49 6.73 31.36
CA ARG A 697 15.90 5.51 31.94
C ARG A 697 16.14 5.53 33.44
N LEU A 698 15.06 5.71 34.20
CA LEU A 698 15.10 5.74 35.68
C LEU A 698 14.53 4.43 36.22
N GLU A 699 15.33 3.70 36.99
CA GLU A 699 14.88 2.52 37.72
C GLU A 699 14.24 2.94 39.05
N LEU A 700 12.89 2.99 39.09
CA LEU A 700 12.15 3.30 40.31
C LEU A 700 12.24 2.17 41.34
N SER A 701 12.35 0.94 40.86
CA SER A 701 12.62 -0.29 41.59
C SER A 701 13.09 -1.37 40.64
N ASP A 702 13.52 -2.53 41.16
CA ASP A 702 13.92 -3.70 40.35
C ASP A 702 12.86 -4.14 39.31
N SER A 703 11.60 -3.75 39.53
CA SER A 703 10.47 -4.12 38.66
C SER A 703 9.79 -2.94 37.97
N MET A 704 10.18 -1.70 38.21
CA MET A 704 9.51 -0.51 37.66
C MET A 704 10.50 0.44 37.02
N LEU A 705 10.22 0.82 35.78
CA LEU A 705 11.02 1.74 34.99
C LEU A 705 10.19 2.95 34.55
N LEU A 706 10.81 4.12 34.54
CA LEU A 706 10.32 5.33 33.89
C LEU A 706 11.31 5.74 32.81
N ARG A 707 10.83 5.91 31.57
CA ARG A 707 11.63 6.38 30.44
C ARG A 707 11.14 7.73 29.96
N GLY A 708 12.08 8.59 29.60
CA GLY A 708 11.81 9.84 28.90
C GLY A 708 12.78 9.99 27.73
N SER A 709 12.28 10.32 26.55
CA SER A 709 13.12 10.54 25.37
C SER A 709 12.74 11.84 24.68
N TYR A 710 13.75 12.54 24.18
CA TYR A 710 13.61 13.69 23.29
C TYR A 710 14.63 13.61 22.18
N GLY A 711 14.18 13.78 20.93
CA GLY A 711 15.12 13.74 19.83
C GLY A 711 14.54 14.23 18.51
N HIS A 712 15.43 14.57 17.58
CA HIS A 712 15.08 14.99 16.24
C HIS A 712 15.33 13.85 15.26
N SER A 713 14.44 13.70 14.28
CA SER A 713 14.60 12.78 13.15
C SER A 713 14.13 13.43 11.87
N ILE A 714 14.61 12.92 10.73
CA ILE A 714 14.15 13.35 9.42
C ILE A 714 13.52 12.20 8.65
N GLY A 715 12.51 12.53 7.80
CA GLY A 715 11.91 11.64 6.82
C GLY A 715 12.15 12.17 5.41
N ARG A 716 12.78 11.34 4.57
CA ARG A 716 13.07 11.75 3.20
C ARG A 716 11.79 11.82 2.36
N PRO A 717 11.68 12.78 1.42
CA PRO A 717 10.56 12.85 0.48
C PRO A 717 10.45 11.57 -0.34
N GLN A 718 9.23 11.22 -0.78
CA GLN A 718 9.01 10.15 -1.76
C GLN A 718 9.78 10.43 -3.06
N TRP A 719 10.04 9.39 -3.86
CA TRP A 719 10.85 9.53 -5.08
C TRP A 719 10.23 10.51 -6.09
N ASN A 720 8.91 10.44 -6.31
CA ASN A 720 8.22 11.36 -7.21
C ASN A 720 8.33 12.83 -6.78
N HIS A 721 8.42 13.09 -5.48
CA HIS A 721 8.54 14.45 -4.97
C HIS A 721 9.87 15.11 -5.38
N ILE A 722 10.94 14.34 -5.46
CA ILE A 722 12.29 14.83 -5.78
C ILE A 722 12.78 14.48 -7.19
N GLN A 723 11.99 13.68 -7.94
CA GLN A 723 12.31 13.35 -9.33
C GLN A 723 12.00 14.54 -10.24
N GLY A 724 13.04 15.14 -10.85
CA GLY A 724 12.90 16.23 -11.78
C GLY A 724 12.18 15.86 -13.08
N GLY A 725 11.85 16.88 -13.86
CA GLY A 725 11.14 16.75 -15.14
C GLY A 725 9.63 16.97 -15.01
N LEU A 726 9.09 17.78 -15.93
CA LEU A 726 7.66 17.98 -16.08
C LEU A 726 7.08 16.80 -16.87
N THR A 727 6.21 16.02 -16.26
CA THR A 727 5.44 14.97 -16.93
C THR A 727 4.04 15.50 -17.21
N ILE A 728 3.64 15.46 -18.46
CA ILE A 728 2.26 15.76 -18.91
C ILE A 728 1.57 14.41 -19.16
N ASP A 729 0.36 14.26 -18.66
CA ASP A 729 -0.44 13.05 -18.89
C ASP A 729 -0.89 13.00 -20.35
N GLN A 730 -0.89 11.79 -20.93
CA GLN A 730 -1.27 11.62 -22.33
C GLN A 730 -2.72 11.99 -22.60
N PHE A 731 -3.58 11.72 -21.63
CA PHE A 731 -5.02 12.00 -21.76
C PHE A 731 -5.37 13.27 -21.01
N ALA A 732 -6.17 14.09 -21.68
CA ALA A 732 -6.72 15.32 -21.13
C ALA A 732 -8.23 15.32 -21.30
N GLY A 733 -8.92 16.07 -20.47
CA GLY A 733 -10.34 16.31 -20.60
C GLY A 733 -10.63 17.60 -21.38
N TYR A 734 -11.92 17.86 -21.57
CA TYR A 734 -12.38 19.08 -22.20
C TYR A 734 -11.91 20.35 -21.48
N GLU A 735 -11.74 20.30 -20.16
CA GLU A 735 -11.32 21.45 -19.35
C GLU A 735 -9.79 21.58 -19.20
N GLY A 736 -9.02 20.77 -19.92
CA GLY A 736 -7.59 20.74 -19.86
C GLY A 736 -7.03 19.42 -19.40
N GLY A 737 -5.72 19.35 -19.22
CA GLY A 737 -4.99 18.15 -18.84
C GLY A 737 -4.41 18.24 -17.44
N THR A 738 -3.73 17.15 -17.08
CA THR A 738 -3.01 17.02 -15.81
C THR A 738 -1.55 16.68 -16.06
N GLY A 739 -0.75 16.73 -15.02
CA GLY A 739 0.65 16.35 -15.04
C GLY A 739 1.27 16.42 -13.65
N SER A 740 2.55 16.15 -13.59
CA SER A 740 3.31 16.21 -12.33
C SER A 740 4.74 16.72 -12.55
N GLN A 741 5.32 17.33 -11.54
CA GLN A 741 6.71 17.75 -11.53
C GLN A 741 7.27 17.65 -10.11
N GLY A 742 8.40 16.96 -9.92
CA GLY A 742 9.09 16.90 -8.63
C GLY A 742 10.14 18.01 -8.47
N ASP A 743 10.61 18.21 -7.23
CA ASP A 743 11.62 19.19 -6.85
C ASP A 743 12.72 18.56 -5.96
N PRO A 744 13.94 18.33 -6.46
CA PRO A 744 15.07 17.85 -5.63
C PRO A 744 15.48 18.80 -4.50
N GLY A 745 15.03 20.06 -4.54
CA GLY A 745 15.26 21.07 -3.52
C GLY A 745 14.33 21.01 -2.32
N LEU A 746 13.34 20.09 -2.32
CA LEU A 746 12.46 19.87 -1.18
C LEU A 746 13.25 19.47 0.07
N LYS A 747 12.88 20.09 1.18
CA LYS A 747 13.42 19.71 2.48
C LYS A 747 12.75 18.43 2.97
N PRO A 748 13.52 17.51 3.56
CA PRO A 748 12.94 16.41 4.34
C PRO A 748 11.99 16.91 5.44
N LEU A 749 11.02 16.10 5.79
CA LEU A 749 10.25 16.30 7.01
C LEU A 749 11.21 16.26 8.18
N GLU A 750 11.10 17.19 9.11
CA GLU A 750 11.80 17.18 10.39
C GLU A 750 10.81 16.91 11.50
N SER A 751 11.07 15.92 12.32
CA SER A 751 10.22 15.57 13.47
C SER A 751 10.97 15.78 14.77
N LYS A 752 10.39 16.57 15.68
CA LYS A 752 10.82 16.73 17.06
C LYS A 752 9.95 15.81 17.91
N ASN A 753 10.58 14.78 18.44
CA ASN A 753 9.88 13.68 19.13
C ASN A 753 10.05 13.80 20.62
N PHE A 754 8.97 13.59 21.38
CA PHE A 754 8.96 13.47 22.82
C PHE A 754 8.23 12.19 23.20
N ASP A 755 8.85 11.39 24.07
CA ASP A 755 8.27 10.14 24.57
C ASP A 755 8.40 10.08 26.09
N LEU A 756 7.36 9.56 26.75
CA LEU A 756 7.35 9.24 28.18
C LEU A 756 6.69 7.88 28.36
N SER A 757 7.34 6.95 29.04
CA SER A 757 6.83 5.59 29.23
C SER A 757 7.06 5.14 30.69
N PHE A 758 6.03 4.55 31.30
CA PHE A 758 6.09 3.83 32.57
C PHE A 758 5.93 2.33 32.28
N GLU A 759 6.81 1.51 32.89
CA GLU A 759 6.83 0.06 32.68
C GLU A 759 6.90 -0.65 34.03
N TRP A 760 6.07 -1.66 34.23
CA TRP A 760 6.04 -2.48 35.45
C TRP A 760 6.17 -3.96 35.10
N TYR A 761 7.31 -4.55 35.43
CA TYR A 761 7.69 -5.95 35.22
C TYR A 761 7.42 -6.75 36.51
N TYR A 762 6.21 -7.27 36.67
CA TYR A 762 5.73 -7.86 37.94
C TYR A 762 5.83 -9.38 38.02
N GLY A 763 6.40 -10.05 37.00
CA GLY A 763 6.59 -11.50 36.97
C GLY A 763 7.41 -11.95 35.78
N ASN A 764 7.85 -13.22 35.79
CA ASN A 764 8.57 -13.81 34.68
C ASN A 764 7.67 -13.81 33.42
N GLY A 765 8.09 -13.11 32.38
CA GLY A 765 7.31 -12.93 31.17
C GLY A 765 6.02 -12.11 31.34
N SER A 766 5.87 -11.34 32.44
CA SER A 766 4.68 -10.53 32.72
C SER A 766 5.01 -9.08 32.95
N TYR A 767 4.44 -8.18 32.15
CA TYR A 767 4.61 -6.73 32.29
C TYR A 767 3.38 -5.94 31.86
N LEU A 768 3.33 -4.70 32.30
CA LEU A 768 2.39 -3.67 31.88
C LEU A 768 3.18 -2.42 31.52
N SER A 769 2.85 -1.77 30.41
CA SER A 769 3.43 -0.47 30.09
C SER A 769 2.38 0.52 29.60
N LEU A 770 2.61 1.79 29.92
CA LEU A 770 1.85 2.94 29.46
C LEU A 770 2.82 3.97 28.91
N GLY A 771 2.68 4.30 27.65
CA GLY A 771 3.49 5.28 26.95
C GLY A 771 2.65 6.43 26.41
N TYR A 772 3.21 7.63 26.45
CA TYR A 772 2.74 8.80 25.72
C TYR A 772 3.83 9.21 24.75
N PHE A 773 3.45 9.53 23.51
CA PHE A 773 4.37 10.06 22.51
C PHE A 773 3.79 11.30 21.85
N ARG A 774 4.68 12.18 21.39
CA ARG A 774 4.34 13.36 20.61
C ARG A 774 5.42 13.62 19.57
N LYS A 775 4.97 13.93 18.35
CA LYS A 775 5.81 14.31 17.21
C LYS A 775 5.33 15.65 16.69
N ASP A 776 6.18 16.66 16.76
CA ASP A 776 5.97 17.93 16.05
C ASP A 776 6.75 17.86 14.74
N ILE A 777 6.02 17.79 13.62
CA ILE A 777 6.57 17.55 12.27
C ILE A 777 6.57 18.88 11.50
N ASP A 778 7.75 19.36 11.13
CA ASP A 778 7.95 20.52 10.28
C ASP A 778 8.22 20.10 8.83
N ASN A 779 8.04 21.02 7.87
CA ASN A 779 8.26 20.79 6.43
C ASN A 779 7.36 19.68 5.86
N TYR A 780 6.14 19.52 6.36
CA TYR A 780 5.23 18.52 5.81
C TYR A 780 5.10 18.69 4.31
N ILE A 781 5.22 17.57 3.56
CA ILE A 781 5.16 17.60 2.10
C ILE A 781 3.75 17.26 1.69
N GLY A 782 3.08 18.23 1.12
CA GLY A 782 1.78 18.05 0.49
C GLY A 782 1.85 18.28 -1.00
N THR A 783 0.78 17.97 -1.69
CA THR A 783 0.61 18.26 -3.11
C THR A 783 -0.14 19.58 -3.26
N ALA A 784 0.38 20.47 -4.09
CA ALA A 784 -0.32 21.64 -4.55
C ALA A 784 -0.53 21.54 -6.06
N GLN A 785 -1.63 22.06 -6.56
CA GLN A 785 -1.87 22.17 -7.99
C GLN A 785 -1.42 23.56 -8.49
N ARG A 786 -0.70 23.56 -9.59
CA ARG A 786 -0.30 24.77 -10.31
C ARG A 786 -0.79 24.69 -11.74
N GLU A 787 -1.51 25.71 -12.20
CA GLU A 787 -1.87 25.81 -13.60
C GLU A 787 -0.69 26.29 -14.43
N ILE A 788 -0.45 25.62 -15.54
CA ILE A 788 0.54 25.99 -16.54
C ILE A 788 -0.04 25.91 -17.95
N GLU A 789 0.54 26.66 -18.85
CA GLU A 789 0.30 26.57 -20.29
C GLU A 789 1.53 25.94 -20.95
N PRO A 790 1.55 24.62 -21.25
CA PRO A 790 2.71 23.94 -21.83
C PRO A 790 2.96 24.30 -23.31
N GLY A 791 2.28 25.31 -23.84
CA GLY A 791 2.40 25.77 -25.21
C GLY A 791 1.56 25.00 -26.22
N LEU A 792 0.62 24.18 -25.74
CA LEU A 792 -0.28 23.38 -26.58
C LEU A 792 -1.51 24.19 -26.96
N LEU A 793 -1.83 24.30 -28.25
CA LEU A 793 -3.05 24.90 -28.73
C LEU A 793 -4.24 23.94 -28.52
N THR A 794 -5.37 24.47 -28.04
CA THR A 794 -6.62 23.71 -27.89
C THR A 794 -7.65 24.17 -28.90
N PRO A 795 -8.42 23.26 -29.55
CA PRO A 795 -9.53 23.66 -30.39
C PRO A 795 -10.71 24.22 -29.57
N VAL A 796 -10.76 23.97 -28.24
CA VAL A 796 -11.81 24.52 -27.37
C VAL A 796 -11.69 26.03 -27.27
N GLY A 797 -12.76 26.73 -27.62
CA GLY A 797 -12.73 28.19 -27.71
C GLY A 797 -12.04 28.75 -28.95
N GLY A 798 -11.47 27.89 -29.82
CA GLY A 798 -10.84 28.27 -31.06
C GLY A 798 -11.80 28.67 -32.18
N ALA A 799 -11.27 28.96 -33.37
CA ALA A 799 -12.06 29.50 -34.46
C ALA A 799 -13.24 28.59 -34.87
N TYR A 800 -13.00 27.31 -35.12
CA TYR A 800 -14.06 26.36 -35.51
C TYR A 800 -15.07 26.11 -34.39
N PHE A 801 -14.62 26.13 -33.16
CA PHE A 801 -15.47 26.00 -31.97
C PHE A 801 -16.44 27.17 -31.83
N GLN A 802 -15.96 28.40 -31.97
CA GLN A 802 -16.80 29.60 -31.92
C GLN A 802 -17.83 29.64 -33.05
N GLU A 803 -17.45 29.15 -34.22
CA GLU A 803 -18.37 29.08 -35.35
C GLU A 803 -19.47 28.02 -35.14
N ALA A 804 -19.16 26.88 -34.52
CA ALA A 804 -20.16 25.89 -34.14
C ALA A 804 -21.21 26.49 -33.15
N ILE A 805 -20.75 27.28 -32.17
CA ILE A 805 -21.65 27.99 -31.24
C ILE A 805 -22.54 28.99 -32.01
N ALA A 806 -21.93 29.77 -32.91
CA ALA A 806 -22.67 30.76 -33.73
C ALA A 806 -23.71 30.10 -34.62
N ASN A 807 -23.54 28.83 -35.01
CA ASN A 807 -24.44 28.04 -35.85
C ASN A 807 -25.35 27.08 -35.06
N GLY A 808 -25.54 27.28 -33.75
CA GLY A 808 -26.64 26.68 -32.99
C GLY A 808 -26.22 25.63 -31.94
N CYS A 809 -24.94 25.34 -31.73
CA CYS A 809 -24.53 24.51 -30.60
C CYS A 809 -24.64 25.31 -29.28
N VAL A 810 -25.58 24.94 -28.42
CA VAL A 810 -25.90 25.67 -27.19
C VAL A 810 -25.05 25.19 -26.04
N GLN A 811 -24.23 26.06 -25.48
CA GLN A 811 -23.40 25.74 -24.32
C GLN A 811 -24.30 25.39 -23.11
N GLY A 812 -23.96 24.29 -22.43
CA GLY A 812 -24.74 23.74 -21.30
C GLY A 812 -25.86 22.77 -21.69
N SER A 813 -26.06 22.50 -23.01
CA SER A 813 -26.96 21.42 -23.43
C SER A 813 -26.31 20.05 -23.18
N VAL A 814 -27.11 19.00 -23.02
CA VAL A 814 -26.67 17.63 -22.68
C VAL A 814 -25.66 17.09 -23.69
N ASP A 815 -25.78 17.44 -24.99
CA ASP A 815 -24.84 17.00 -26.04
C ASP A 815 -24.05 18.17 -26.66
N PHE A 816 -23.75 19.19 -25.90
CA PHE A 816 -23.01 20.36 -26.41
C PHE A 816 -21.71 19.98 -27.13
N ARG A 817 -20.92 19.07 -26.54
CA ARG A 817 -19.61 18.68 -27.06
C ARG A 817 -19.73 17.85 -28.33
N GLY A 818 -20.70 16.94 -28.38
CA GLY A 818 -21.02 16.17 -29.57
C GLY A 818 -21.52 17.06 -30.71
N CYS A 819 -22.38 18.05 -30.41
CA CYS A 819 -22.82 19.06 -31.37
C CYS A 819 -21.65 19.82 -31.99
N VAL A 820 -20.73 20.35 -31.16
CA VAL A 820 -19.56 21.10 -31.65
C VAL A 820 -18.66 20.23 -32.51
N ARG A 821 -18.36 19.00 -32.07
CA ARG A 821 -17.54 18.07 -32.83
C ARG A 821 -18.20 17.67 -34.16
N GLY A 822 -19.50 17.35 -34.11
CA GLY A 822 -20.30 17.02 -35.30
C GLY A 822 -20.24 18.17 -36.31
N TYR A 823 -20.52 19.41 -35.89
CA TYR A 823 -20.45 20.59 -36.74
C TYR A 823 -19.07 20.77 -37.38
N ILE A 824 -17.97 20.60 -36.56
CA ILE A 824 -16.59 20.73 -37.08
C ILE A 824 -16.27 19.65 -38.08
N PHE A 825 -16.64 18.40 -37.87
CA PHE A 825 -16.42 17.34 -38.84
C PHE A 825 -17.26 17.52 -40.11
N GLU A 826 -18.49 17.95 -40.02
CA GLU A 826 -19.36 18.17 -41.18
C GLU A 826 -18.85 19.30 -42.08
N ASN A 827 -18.38 20.41 -41.49
CA ASN A 827 -18.02 21.61 -42.24
C ASN A 827 -16.52 21.72 -42.54
N TYR A 828 -15.64 21.05 -41.78
CA TYR A 828 -14.20 21.23 -41.86
C TYR A 828 -13.39 19.93 -42.02
N ALA A 829 -14.04 18.76 -42.24
CA ALA A 829 -13.28 17.53 -42.47
C ALA A 829 -12.27 17.67 -43.62
N GLY A 830 -11.01 17.27 -43.37
CA GLY A 830 -9.92 17.38 -44.33
C GLY A 830 -9.27 18.75 -44.44
N THR A 831 -9.70 19.74 -43.64
CA THR A 831 -8.99 21.02 -43.50
C THR A 831 -7.91 20.88 -42.46
N PRO A 832 -6.93 21.85 -42.36
CA PRO A 832 -5.90 21.79 -41.35
C PRO A 832 -6.47 21.58 -39.94
N GLY A 833 -5.94 20.59 -39.20
CA GLY A 833 -6.34 20.25 -37.85
C GLY A 833 -7.56 19.33 -37.71
N VAL A 834 -8.32 19.03 -38.82
CA VAL A 834 -9.53 18.20 -38.75
C VAL A 834 -9.36 16.92 -39.56
N VAL A 835 -9.28 15.79 -38.90
CA VAL A 835 -9.13 14.46 -39.49
C VAL A 835 -10.29 13.57 -39.06
N GLN A 836 -11.23 13.31 -39.94
CA GLN A 836 -12.31 12.36 -39.71
C GLN A 836 -11.89 10.97 -40.24
N THR A 837 -12.05 9.95 -39.40
CA THR A 837 -11.65 8.56 -39.69
C THR A 837 -12.85 7.65 -39.93
N GLY A 838 -14.04 8.04 -39.53
CA GLY A 838 -15.26 7.23 -39.70
C GLY A 838 -16.44 7.76 -38.87
N VAL A 839 -17.39 6.87 -38.62
CA VAL A 839 -18.55 7.09 -37.75
C VAL A 839 -18.68 5.88 -36.85
N GLY A 840 -18.79 6.11 -35.52
CA GLY A 840 -18.91 5.05 -34.52
C GLY A 840 -20.26 4.31 -34.60
N PRO A 841 -20.38 3.16 -33.88
CA PRO A 841 -21.65 2.43 -33.78
C PRO A 841 -22.77 3.25 -33.10
N ASP A 842 -22.39 4.20 -32.28
CA ASP A 842 -23.31 5.18 -31.67
C ASP A 842 -23.73 6.33 -32.59
N GLY A 843 -23.23 6.33 -33.86
CA GLY A 843 -23.52 7.36 -34.83
C GLY A 843 -22.69 8.64 -34.69
N GLN A 844 -21.78 8.70 -33.74
CA GLN A 844 -20.90 9.87 -33.56
C GLN A 844 -19.72 9.82 -34.54
N PRO A 845 -19.25 10.99 -35.04
CA PRO A 845 -18.08 11.02 -35.94
C PRO A 845 -16.80 10.64 -35.17
N LEU A 846 -16.05 9.71 -35.70
CA LEU A 846 -14.73 9.30 -35.23
C LEU A 846 -13.66 10.15 -35.94
N GLY A 847 -12.68 10.59 -35.18
CA GLY A 847 -11.59 11.41 -35.71
C GLY A 847 -11.00 12.35 -34.67
N THR A 848 -10.09 13.21 -35.13
CA THR A 848 -9.38 14.14 -34.25
C THR A 848 -9.49 15.57 -34.76
N ILE A 849 -9.55 16.51 -33.81
CA ILE A 849 -9.54 17.97 -34.08
C ILE A 849 -8.38 18.56 -33.30
N ALA A 850 -7.41 19.17 -33.99
CA ALA A 850 -6.28 19.85 -33.39
C ALA A 850 -6.51 21.36 -33.30
N GLY A 851 -5.88 22.02 -32.33
CA GLY A 851 -5.84 23.48 -32.27
C GLY A 851 -5.03 24.09 -33.39
N LEU A 852 -5.50 25.25 -33.89
CA LEU A 852 -4.90 25.97 -35.02
C LEU A 852 -4.08 27.18 -34.50
N PRO A 853 -3.12 27.72 -35.30
CA PRO A 853 -2.45 28.99 -34.97
C PRO A 853 -3.45 30.12 -34.76
N GLY A 854 -3.49 30.66 -33.54
CA GLY A 854 -4.44 31.69 -33.12
C GLY A 854 -5.53 31.16 -32.17
N ASP A 855 -5.67 29.85 -32.04
CA ASP A 855 -6.54 29.27 -31.01
C ASP A 855 -5.92 29.41 -29.60
N PRO A 856 -6.71 29.29 -28.53
CA PRO A 856 -6.24 29.39 -27.16
C PRO A 856 -5.17 28.35 -26.81
N LEU A 857 -4.34 28.67 -25.81
CA LEU A 857 -3.47 27.68 -25.17
C LEU A 857 -4.29 26.82 -24.20
N ALA A 858 -3.98 25.53 -24.19
CA ALA A 858 -4.55 24.59 -23.23
C ALA A 858 -3.91 24.80 -21.85
N VAL A 859 -4.75 24.82 -20.81
CA VAL A 859 -4.32 24.90 -19.42
C VAL A 859 -4.18 23.49 -18.85
N PHE A 860 -3.05 23.23 -18.18
CA PHE A 860 -2.79 21.96 -17.50
C PHE A 860 -2.60 22.20 -16.01
N ARG A 861 -3.22 21.34 -15.20
CA ARG A 861 -3.05 21.32 -13.74
C ARG A 861 -1.92 20.36 -13.38
N ILE A 862 -0.83 20.92 -12.86
CA ILE A 862 0.37 20.18 -12.52
C ILE A 862 0.44 20.00 -11.02
N ASN A 863 0.47 18.75 -10.60
CA ASN A 863 0.71 18.38 -9.22
C ASN A 863 2.19 18.61 -8.90
N VAL A 864 2.47 19.51 -7.96
CA VAL A 864 3.81 19.84 -7.49
C VAL A 864 3.89 19.58 -5.98
N PRO A 865 4.94 18.92 -5.51
CA PRO A 865 5.17 18.79 -4.09
C PRO A 865 5.66 20.11 -3.51
N VAL A 866 5.18 20.45 -2.33
CA VAL A 866 5.57 21.66 -1.61
C VAL A 866 5.77 21.35 -0.13
N ASN A 867 6.81 21.93 0.48
CA ASN A 867 6.92 21.98 1.93
C ASN A 867 5.94 23.04 2.44
N LYS A 868 4.91 22.65 3.17
CA LYS A 868 3.89 23.59 3.57
C LYS A 868 3.86 23.75 5.07
N GLU A 869 3.18 23.00 5.81
CA GLU A 869 2.83 23.33 7.18
C GLU A 869 3.58 22.45 8.20
N SER A 870 3.51 22.82 9.46
CA SER A 870 3.85 21.94 10.57
C SER A 870 2.60 21.21 11.01
N SER A 871 2.76 19.97 11.43
CA SER A 871 1.69 19.15 12.01
C SER A 871 2.14 18.58 13.34
N ARG A 872 1.17 18.38 14.23
CA ARG A 872 1.38 17.66 15.50
C ARG A 872 0.65 16.34 15.43
N LEU A 873 1.36 15.31 15.85
CA LEU A 873 0.87 13.98 16.05
C LEU A 873 1.16 13.57 17.48
N ASP A 874 0.18 13.11 18.24
CA ASP A 874 0.39 12.57 19.58
C ASP A 874 -0.50 11.36 19.87
N GLY A 875 -0.15 10.59 20.88
CA GLY A 875 -0.91 9.40 21.22
C GLY A 875 -0.47 8.67 22.46
N TRP A 876 -1.20 7.61 22.75
CA TRP A 876 -0.98 6.73 23.90
C TRP A 876 -0.81 5.29 23.47
N GLU A 877 0.12 4.58 24.09
CA GLU A 877 0.37 3.15 23.89
C GLU A 877 0.18 2.41 25.21
N PHE A 878 -0.70 1.40 25.20
CA PHE A 878 -0.94 0.49 26.32
C PHE A 878 -0.44 -0.90 25.92
N ASN A 879 0.33 -1.55 26.80
CA ASN A 879 0.76 -2.92 26.61
C ASN A 879 0.55 -3.72 27.89
N LEU A 880 0.05 -4.92 27.74
CA LEU A 880 -0.07 -5.92 28.79
C LEU A 880 0.41 -7.27 28.26
N GLN A 881 1.33 -7.90 28.97
CA GLN A 881 1.66 -9.30 28.80
C GLN A 881 1.54 -10.00 30.16
N HIS A 882 0.82 -11.11 30.20
CA HIS A 882 0.58 -11.80 31.45
C HIS A 882 0.67 -13.32 31.30
N MET A 883 1.47 -13.96 32.13
CA MET A 883 1.59 -15.41 32.27
C MET A 883 0.78 -15.87 33.47
N PHE A 884 -0.16 -16.80 33.27
CA PHE A 884 -0.98 -17.35 34.35
C PHE A 884 -0.23 -18.45 35.13
N GLY A 885 0.84 -18.05 35.80
CA GLY A 885 1.74 -18.94 36.53
C GLY A 885 2.26 -20.09 35.66
N ASP A 886 2.26 -21.30 36.20
CA ASP A 886 2.72 -22.52 35.50
C ASP A 886 1.59 -23.27 34.75
N SER A 887 0.46 -22.61 34.54
CA SER A 887 -0.70 -23.24 33.88
C SER A 887 -0.45 -23.56 32.40
N GLY A 888 0.51 -22.90 31.77
CA GLY A 888 0.77 -22.90 30.34
C GLY A 888 -0.02 -21.82 29.59
N PHE A 889 -1.05 -21.24 30.19
CA PHE A 889 -1.80 -20.12 29.60
C PHE A 889 -1.09 -18.80 29.78
N GLY A 890 -1.25 -17.94 28.78
CA GLY A 890 -0.84 -16.54 28.84
C GLY A 890 -1.63 -15.68 27.85
N MET A 891 -1.45 -14.38 27.97
CA MET A 891 -2.07 -13.40 27.08
C MET A 891 -1.16 -12.21 26.86
N SER A 892 -1.28 -11.60 25.70
CA SER A 892 -0.76 -10.26 25.44
C SER A 892 -1.86 -9.41 24.83
N ALA A 893 -1.88 -8.13 25.19
CA ALA A 893 -2.81 -7.15 24.63
C ALA A 893 -2.10 -5.82 24.47
N ASN A 894 -2.39 -5.12 23.40
CA ASN A 894 -1.99 -3.73 23.24
C ASN A 894 -3.13 -2.91 22.64
N TYR A 895 -3.09 -1.62 22.93
CA TYR A 895 -4.00 -0.63 22.37
C TYR A 895 -3.23 0.66 22.12
N THR A 896 -3.38 1.23 20.94
CA THR A 896 -2.75 2.49 20.57
C THR A 896 -3.81 3.48 20.14
N ILE A 897 -3.76 4.67 20.70
CA ILE A 897 -4.59 5.83 20.33
C ILE A 897 -3.66 6.83 19.65
N VAL A 898 -4.06 7.33 18.49
CA VAL A 898 -3.28 8.32 17.74
C VAL A 898 -4.19 9.45 17.30
N ASP A 899 -3.75 10.68 17.51
CA ASP A 899 -4.46 11.90 17.12
C ASP A 899 -3.54 12.89 16.42
N SER A 900 -4.11 13.76 15.58
CA SER A 900 -3.38 14.80 14.86
C SER A 900 -4.21 16.07 14.75
N ASP A 901 -3.53 17.22 14.72
CA ASP A 901 -4.16 18.52 14.45
C ASP A 901 -4.44 18.77 12.96
N LEU A 902 -3.93 17.93 12.07
CA LEU A 902 -4.10 18.03 10.61
C LEU A 902 -5.11 16.98 10.13
N THR A 903 -6.40 17.31 10.22
CA THR A 903 -7.52 16.46 9.83
C THR A 903 -8.12 16.89 8.50
N TYR A 904 -8.75 15.96 7.78
CA TYR A 904 -9.48 16.25 6.54
C TYR A 904 -10.88 16.80 6.84
N ASP A 905 -11.22 17.91 6.18
CA ASP A 905 -12.56 18.50 6.26
C ASP A 905 -13.43 18.01 5.09
N ASN A 906 -14.37 17.12 5.38
CA ASN A 906 -15.30 16.57 4.38
C ASN A 906 -16.25 17.62 3.75
N TYR A 907 -16.37 18.81 4.34
CA TYR A 907 -17.18 19.91 3.81
C TYR A 907 -16.40 20.82 2.83
N ASN A 908 -15.10 20.66 2.71
CA ASN A 908 -14.28 21.44 1.79
C ASN A 908 -13.98 20.62 0.51
N LEU A 909 -14.34 21.16 -0.65
CA LEU A 909 -14.14 20.54 -1.97
C LEU A 909 -12.78 20.88 -2.60
N GLY A 910 -12.01 21.78 -2.00
CA GLY A 910 -10.68 22.14 -2.47
C GLY A 910 -9.59 21.17 -2.02
N ASP A 911 -8.38 21.42 -2.50
CA ASP A 911 -7.19 20.68 -2.08
C ASP A 911 -6.93 20.86 -0.58
N GLN A 912 -6.70 19.77 0.09
CA GLN A 912 -6.48 19.74 1.54
C GLN A 912 -5.23 18.95 1.90
N PHE A 913 -4.61 19.39 3.00
CA PHE A 913 -3.52 18.67 3.64
C PHE A 913 -4.04 17.99 4.89
N ALA A 914 -3.91 16.67 4.96
CA ALA A 914 -4.25 15.86 6.12
C ALA A 914 -3.25 14.72 6.28
N LEU A 915 -3.02 14.28 7.51
CA LEU A 915 -2.20 13.10 7.74
C LEU A 915 -2.97 11.85 7.35
N VAL A 916 -2.35 11.03 6.49
CA VAL A 916 -2.91 9.76 6.04
C VAL A 916 -2.36 8.59 6.86
N GLY A 917 -3.17 7.54 7.04
CA GLY A 917 -2.77 6.33 7.75
C GLY A 917 -2.96 6.39 9.28
N LEU A 918 -3.47 7.49 9.84
CA LEU A 918 -3.77 7.61 11.26
C LEU A 918 -4.97 6.76 11.65
N SER A 919 -4.79 5.84 12.56
CA SER A 919 -5.89 5.04 13.13
C SER A 919 -5.54 4.50 14.50
N ASP A 920 -6.54 4.36 15.34
CA ASP A 920 -6.42 3.53 16.54
C ASP A 920 -6.16 2.07 16.12
N SER A 921 -5.44 1.33 16.95
CA SER A 921 -5.19 -0.08 16.73
C SER A 921 -5.19 -0.88 18.02
N ALA A 922 -5.60 -2.14 17.93
CA ALA A 922 -5.63 -3.05 19.06
C ALA A 922 -5.23 -4.46 18.64
N ASN A 923 -4.49 -5.15 19.49
CA ASN A 923 -4.19 -6.56 19.32
C ASN A 923 -4.46 -7.28 20.62
N LEU A 924 -5.06 -8.45 20.53
CA LEU A 924 -5.30 -9.36 21.67
C LEU A 924 -4.85 -10.76 21.28
N VAL A 925 -3.89 -11.29 22.00
CA VAL A 925 -3.38 -12.65 21.77
C VAL A 925 -3.58 -13.47 23.03
N GLY A 926 -4.28 -14.60 22.92
CA GLY A 926 -4.34 -15.63 23.93
C GLY A 926 -3.52 -16.83 23.49
N PHE A 927 -2.79 -17.45 24.39
CA PHE A 927 -2.01 -18.64 24.05
C PHE A 927 -1.96 -19.67 25.18
N TYR A 928 -1.68 -20.91 24.77
CA TYR A 928 -1.37 -22.04 25.64
C TYR A 928 -0.06 -22.68 25.16
N ASP A 929 0.92 -22.78 26.06
CA ASP A 929 2.23 -23.36 25.79
C ASP A 929 2.64 -24.26 26.96
N ARG A 930 2.31 -25.54 26.85
CA ARG A 930 2.68 -26.56 27.85
C ARG A 930 2.73 -27.95 27.28
N GLY A 931 3.81 -28.68 27.58
CA GLY A 931 4.03 -30.03 27.10
C GLY A 931 4.19 -30.04 25.56
N PRO A 932 3.55 -30.98 24.83
CA PRO A 932 3.68 -31.05 23.39
C PRO A 932 2.81 -30.04 22.62
N TRP A 933 1.96 -29.30 23.28
CA TRP A 933 0.98 -28.42 22.67
C TRP A 933 1.38 -26.94 22.79
N GLN A 934 1.33 -26.26 21.68
CA GLN A 934 1.34 -24.79 21.58
C GLN A 934 0.11 -24.37 20.78
N VAL A 935 -0.70 -23.50 21.35
CA VAL A 935 -1.91 -22.96 20.71
C VAL A 935 -1.89 -21.45 20.89
N ARG A 936 -2.16 -20.69 19.83
CA ARG A 936 -2.24 -19.24 19.85
C ARG A 936 -3.44 -18.79 19.02
N ALA A 937 -4.27 -17.94 19.60
CA ALA A 937 -5.32 -17.20 18.91
C ALA A 937 -5.04 -15.70 19.01
N ALA A 938 -5.09 -14.99 17.91
CA ALA A 938 -4.85 -13.56 17.84
C ALA A 938 -6.06 -12.86 17.22
N TYR A 939 -6.44 -11.72 17.79
CA TYR A 939 -7.38 -10.77 17.20
C TYR A 939 -6.64 -9.47 16.96
N ASN A 940 -6.57 -9.05 15.71
CA ASN A 940 -5.91 -7.83 15.26
C ASN A 940 -6.98 -6.89 14.72
N TRP A 941 -7.05 -5.66 15.24
CA TRP A 941 -8.03 -4.65 14.87
C TRP A 941 -7.36 -3.32 14.57
N ARG A 942 -7.86 -2.66 13.54
CA ARG A 942 -7.52 -1.30 13.16
C ARG A 942 -8.80 -0.51 12.92
N ASP A 943 -8.88 0.72 13.44
CA ASP A 943 -10.01 1.63 13.23
C ASP A 943 -9.96 2.22 11.82
N GLU A 944 -11.04 2.87 11.41
CA GLU A 944 -11.13 3.63 10.16
C GLU A 944 -10.01 4.68 10.07
N PHE A 945 -9.48 4.86 8.86
CA PHE A 945 -8.43 5.85 8.62
C PHE A 945 -8.52 6.45 7.22
N LEU A 946 -8.05 7.70 7.10
CA LEU A 946 -7.85 8.36 5.83
C LEU A 946 -6.64 7.74 5.12
N ALA A 947 -6.85 7.09 3.98
CA ALA A 947 -5.80 6.48 3.18
C ALA A 947 -5.25 7.45 2.12
N SER A 948 -6.08 8.37 1.62
CA SER A 948 -5.68 9.37 0.64
C SER A 948 -6.55 10.64 0.75
N THR A 949 -5.99 11.79 0.40
CA THR A 949 -6.70 13.06 0.25
C THR A 949 -7.20 13.29 -1.19
N PHE A 950 -6.81 12.39 -2.11
CA PHE A 950 -7.21 12.41 -3.52
C PHE A 950 -7.75 11.03 -3.93
N ASP A 951 -8.84 11.02 -4.69
CA ASP A 951 -9.25 9.87 -5.48
C ASP A 951 -8.64 10.02 -6.89
N SER A 952 -7.65 9.24 -7.23
CA SER A 952 -6.93 9.33 -8.50
C SER A 952 -6.42 10.75 -8.81
N TRP A 953 -7.28 11.70 -9.19
CA TRP A 953 -6.94 13.06 -9.62
C TRP A 953 -7.85 14.17 -9.04
N ARG A 954 -8.86 13.81 -8.24
CA ARG A 954 -9.77 14.77 -7.59
C ARG A 954 -9.46 14.91 -6.09
N PRO A 955 -9.66 16.09 -5.49
CA PRO A 955 -9.50 16.31 -4.05
C PRO A 955 -10.66 15.69 -3.27
N ASN A 956 -10.76 14.36 -3.28
CA ASN A 956 -11.70 13.58 -2.49
C ASN A 956 -10.97 12.68 -1.51
N PRO A 957 -11.47 12.50 -0.29
CA PRO A 957 -10.88 11.60 0.68
C PRO A 957 -11.20 10.15 0.30
N VAL A 958 -10.25 9.27 0.60
CA VAL A 958 -10.48 7.82 0.60
C VAL A 958 -10.25 7.32 2.01
N TYR A 959 -11.33 6.90 2.68
CA TYR A 959 -11.28 6.27 4.01
C TYR A 959 -11.30 4.75 3.84
N VAL A 960 -10.42 4.06 4.53
CA VAL A 960 -10.49 2.60 4.71
C VAL A 960 -11.21 2.33 6.02
N GLU A 961 -12.28 1.54 5.96
CA GLU A 961 -13.11 1.24 7.12
C GLU A 961 -12.37 0.38 8.14
N ALA A 962 -12.93 0.32 9.35
CA ALA A 962 -12.35 -0.49 10.42
C ALA A 962 -12.30 -1.97 10.02
N TYR A 963 -11.18 -2.61 10.30
CA TYR A 963 -10.91 -4.01 9.94
C TYR A 963 -10.46 -4.81 11.15
N GLY A 964 -11.04 -6.01 11.34
CA GLY A 964 -10.72 -6.89 12.46
C GLY A 964 -10.58 -8.35 12.04
N GLN A 965 -9.40 -8.94 12.25
CA GLN A 965 -9.03 -10.27 11.79
C GLN A 965 -8.75 -11.20 12.97
N VAL A 966 -9.23 -12.43 12.89
CA VAL A 966 -8.91 -13.52 13.82
C VAL A 966 -7.99 -14.52 13.16
N ASP A 967 -6.85 -14.82 13.81
CA ASP A 967 -5.88 -15.81 13.39
C ASP A 967 -5.71 -16.90 14.45
N LEU A 968 -5.47 -18.12 14.01
CA LEU A 968 -5.25 -19.29 14.88
C LEU A 968 -4.01 -20.06 14.44
N ASN A 969 -3.16 -20.41 15.40
CA ASN A 969 -2.00 -21.28 15.17
C ASN A 969 -1.98 -22.38 16.22
N VAL A 970 -1.82 -23.62 15.79
CA VAL A 970 -1.73 -24.82 16.65
C VAL A 970 -0.48 -25.60 16.26
N SER A 971 0.40 -25.86 17.23
CA SER A 971 1.57 -26.72 17.04
C SER A 971 1.52 -27.89 18.00
N TYR A 972 1.92 -29.07 17.52
CA TYR A 972 2.02 -30.29 18.31
C TYR A 972 3.39 -30.95 18.12
N GLN A 973 4.14 -31.09 19.22
CA GLN A 973 5.44 -31.76 19.21
C GLN A 973 5.22 -33.27 19.27
N VAL A 974 5.41 -33.98 18.16
CA VAL A 974 5.21 -35.43 18.04
C VAL A 974 6.36 -36.19 18.70
N SER A 975 7.59 -35.69 18.52
CA SER A 975 8.84 -36.21 19.13
C SER A 975 9.81 -35.06 19.34
N GLN A 976 10.97 -35.31 19.92
CA GLN A 976 12.01 -34.29 20.09
C GLN A 976 12.45 -33.64 18.76
N ASN A 977 12.29 -34.37 17.64
CA ASN A 977 12.74 -33.94 16.32
C ASN A 977 11.61 -33.55 15.36
N LEU A 978 10.35 -33.89 15.67
CA LEU A 978 9.23 -33.72 14.73
C LEU A 978 8.09 -32.94 15.35
N SER A 979 7.68 -31.85 14.68
CA SER A 979 6.49 -31.07 15.02
C SER A 979 5.52 -30.96 13.85
N LEU A 980 4.23 -30.90 14.18
CA LEU A 980 3.12 -30.63 13.26
C LEU A 980 2.56 -29.25 13.57
N HIS A 981 2.15 -28.53 12.52
CA HIS A 981 1.60 -27.17 12.60
C HIS A 981 0.30 -27.09 11.80
N ALA A 982 -0.67 -26.40 12.36
CA ALA A 982 -1.90 -26.00 11.66
C ALA A 982 -2.13 -24.52 11.90
N GLU A 983 -2.33 -23.78 10.84
CA GLU A 983 -2.52 -22.32 10.89
C GLU A 983 -3.77 -21.93 10.11
N ALA A 984 -4.53 -20.95 10.61
CA ALA A 984 -5.65 -20.34 9.92
C ALA A 984 -5.53 -18.82 10.06
N ILE A 985 -5.54 -18.11 8.94
CA ILE A 985 -5.46 -16.64 8.87
C ILE A 985 -6.79 -16.12 8.34
N ASN A 986 -7.26 -15.00 8.89
CA ASN A 986 -8.58 -14.43 8.59
C ASN A 986 -9.71 -15.46 8.78
N LEU A 987 -9.71 -16.15 9.93
CA LEU A 987 -10.69 -17.22 10.22
C LEU A 987 -12.14 -16.71 10.23
N THR A 988 -12.36 -15.43 10.47
CA THR A 988 -13.66 -14.74 10.46
C THR A 988 -14.11 -14.32 9.07
N ASP A 989 -13.23 -14.46 8.05
CA ASP A 989 -13.52 -14.10 6.67
C ASP A 989 -13.95 -12.63 6.51
N GLU A 990 -13.21 -11.73 7.15
CA GLU A 990 -13.52 -10.31 7.19
C GLU A 990 -13.28 -9.66 5.83
N PRO A 991 -14.28 -9.00 5.21
CA PRO A 991 -14.08 -8.24 3.99
C PRO A 991 -13.46 -6.87 4.28
N MET A 992 -12.85 -6.26 3.27
CA MET A 992 -12.34 -4.89 3.35
C MET A 992 -13.24 -3.95 2.56
N ARG A 993 -13.47 -2.75 3.10
CA ARG A 993 -14.28 -1.73 2.46
C ARG A 993 -13.64 -0.36 2.60
N SER A 994 -13.85 0.51 1.59
CA SER A 994 -13.46 1.92 1.66
C SER A 994 -14.56 2.83 1.11
N HIS A 995 -14.55 4.07 1.57
CA HIS A 995 -15.55 5.05 1.17
C HIS A 995 -14.96 6.47 1.02
N GLY A 996 -15.74 7.36 0.43
CA GLY A 996 -15.43 8.77 0.23
C GLY A 996 -15.87 9.66 1.40
N ARG A 997 -16.45 10.84 1.10
CA ARG A 997 -16.92 11.81 2.10
C ARG A 997 -18.06 11.28 2.96
N HIS A 998 -18.79 10.31 2.47
CA HIS A 998 -19.88 9.62 3.14
C HIS A 998 -19.67 8.10 3.03
N GLU A 999 -20.05 7.34 4.07
CA GLU A 999 -19.91 5.87 4.12
C GLU A 999 -20.57 5.09 2.96
N ARG A 1000 -21.54 5.71 2.26
CA ARG A 1000 -22.19 5.16 1.07
C ARG A 1000 -21.48 5.48 -0.24
N GLU A 1001 -20.51 6.35 -0.24
CA GLU A 1001 -19.65 6.64 -1.38
C GLU A 1001 -18.56 5.56 -1.48
N VAL A 1002 -18.95 4.34 -1.78
CA VAL A 1002 -18.06 3.17 -1.80
C VAL A 1002 -16.99 3.35 -2.87
N PHE A 1003 -15.70 3.29 -2.49
CA PHE A 1003 -14.61 3.19 -3.45
C PHE A 1003 -14.34 1.73 -3.81
N TYR A 1004 -14.20 0.86 -2.81
CA TYR A 1004 -14.14 -0.57 -3.02
C TYR A 1004 -14.77 -1.34 -1.85
N ALA A 1005 -15.31 -2.51 -2.18
CA ALA A 1005 -15.73 -3.55 -1.26
C ALA A 1005 -15.08 -4.86 -1.74
N THR A 1006 -14.11 -5.38 -0.97
CA THR A 1006 -13.22 -6.47 -1.37
C THR A 1006 -13.40 -7.68 -0.45
N GLN A 1007 -13.56 -8.85 -1.05
CA GLN A 1007 -13.68 -10.15 -0.40
C GLN A 1007 -12.42 -10.98 -0.71
N THR A 1008 -11.73 -11.50 0.32
CA THR A 1008 -10.47 -12.24 0.17
C THR A 1008 -10.52 -13.70 0.61
N GLY A 1009 -11.32 -14.05 1.62
CA GLY A 1009 -11.41 -15.40 2.18
C GLY A 1009 -10.33 -15.78 3.21
N PRO A 1010 -10.57 -16.85 3.99
CA PRO A 1010 -9.61 -17.39 4.94
C PRO A 1010 -8.54 -18.25 4.26
N ARG A 1011 -7.35 -18.33 4.90
CA ARG A 1011 -6.24 -19.17 4.45
C ARG A 1011 -5.91 -20.21 5.51
N TYR A 1012 -5.77 -21.48 5.10
CA TYR A 1012 -5.45 -22.63 5.96
C TYR A 1012 -4.10 -23.23 5.55
N MET A 1013 -3.28 -23.59 6.54
CA MET A 1013 -1.97 -24.18 6.32
C MET A 1013 -1.77 -25.38 7.24
N LEU A 1014 -1.19 -26.45 6.68
CA LEU A 1014 -0.79 -27.64 7.42
C LEU A 1014 0.70 -27.89 7.18
N GLY A 1015 1.49 -27.91 8.23
CA GLY A 1015 2.94 -28.01 8.15
C GLY A 1015 3.52 -29.14 8.99
N LEU A 1016 4.69 -29.56 8.57
CA LEU A 1016 5.55 -30.52 9.27
C LEU A 1016 6.97 -29.94 9.32
N ARG A 1017 7.61 -29.97 10.49
CA ARG A 1017 8.99 -29.55 10.68
C ARG A 1017 9.79 -30.63 11.35
N TYR A 1018 10.98 -30.88 10.82
CA TYR A 1018 11.92 -31.86 11.36
C TYR A 1018 13.25 -31.17 11.75
N LEU A 1019 13.66 -31.36 13.00
CA LEU A 1019 14.97 -30.95 13.53
C LEU A 1019 15.95 -32.15 13.49
N PHE A 1020 17.15 -31.93 12.99
CA PHE A 1020 18.20 -32.96 12.88
C PHE A 1020 19.06 -33.06 14.15
#